data_c9f062c13de2b16c2c518abc2b3c928f
#
_entry.id   c9f062c13de2b16c2c518abc2b3c928f
#
_cell.length_a   1.000
_cell.length_b   1.000
_cell.length_c   1.000
_cell.angle_alpha   90.00
_cell.angle_beta   90.00
_cell.angle_gamma   90.00
#
_symmetry.space_group_name_H-M   'P 1'
#
loop_
_entity.id
_entity.type
_entity.pdbx_description
1 polymer ?
#
loop_
_entity_poly.entity_id
_entity_poly.type
_entity_poly.pdbx_seq_one_letter_code
_entity_poly.pdbx_strand_id
1 'polypeptide(L)'
;MKQKKFVFLLLLLLSLVGCGQEKTDDQQVEQKINALIANMSLEEKVGQMAQFTIDVLGKGGGVYASDEPFELDPAMMDTVFGKYKVGSILNTSNNRARTTEVWENTVKAIQEKALKEIGIPVIYGIDAIHGTTYTAGATFFPQQIGMAATFDPELVEEGSRISAYETRASNIPWNFSPILDLGRDSRWPRQWETFGEDPYLAKVLGMASVQGYQGKDRNHIDQNHVAATLKHYMGYGVPYSGKDRTPAIITESDLREKHFEPFRAAVEGGALSIMVNSGIVNNVSTHADYRLLTEWLKKDMNFDGVIVTDWADVQNLLSRDRIAKDYRDAIRIAINAGIDMVMEPYNLKFCDELVALVKSGEVKQERIDDAVRRVLRLKFRLGLFDRPSWSRFDYPDFGSPVHEAAAKSAADESITLLKNEDNILPLKKGVRLLVTGPNANSMRTLNGGWSYSWQGEKVEEFAQQYNTIFEALQKKFGEANVKYEPGVTYKMDGLYFEENPPEIQKAVAAASGVDCIVLCVGENSYCETPGNLDELTLSENQIQLALALQKTGKPVILVLNEGRPRIIRKIEPDSKAIVQLYLPGNYGADALADILAGEVNPSGKLPYTYPKFEQGLITYDHKPCQNIDQKMEGVYDYGAETSVQYPFGFGLSYTTFEYANLTIDRKSFVPEDTIT
;
A
#
# COMPACT_ATOMS: atom_id res chain seq x y z
N MET A 1 -43.85 -54.60 37.98
CA MET A 1 -44.14 -53.52 36.97
C MET A 1 -44.17 -52.08 37.52
N LYS A 2 -43.77 -51.83 38.77
CA LYS A 2 -43.78 -50.46 39.37
C LYS A 2 -42.40 -49.82 39.50
N GLN A 3 -41.31 -50.53 39.30
CA GLN A 3 -39.98 -49.98 39.41
C GLN A 3 -39.41 -49.41 38.09
N LYS A 4 -39.96 -49.77 36.91
CA LYS A 4 -39.47 -49.21 35.61
C LYS A 4 -40.05 -47.84 35.26
N LYS A 5 -41.08 -47.35 35.88
CA LYS A 5 -41.69 -46.06 35.66
C LYS A 5 -41.00 -44.92 36.43
N PHE A 6 -40.28 -45.22 37.51
CA PHE A 6 -39.61 -44.22 38.33
C PHE A 6 -38.21 -43.81 37.75
N VAL A 7 -37.56 -44.75 37.08
CA VAL A 7 -36.26 -44.48 36.43
C VAL A 7 -36.41 -43.60 35.14
N PHE A 8 -37.54 -43.74 34.43
CA PHE A 8 -37.83 -42.96 33.24
C PHE A 8 -38.25 -41.54 33.57
N LEU A 9 -38.81 -41.24 34.71
CA LEU A 9 -39.21 -39.93 35.17
C LEU A 9 -37.98 -39.16 35.74
N LEU A 10 -36.97 -39.85 36.28
CA LEU A 10 -35.73 -39.25 36.77
C LEU A 10 -34.77 -38.91 35.63
N LEU A 11 -34.80 -39.66 34.52
CA LEU A 11 -34.04 -39.35 33.30
C LEU A 11 -34.64 -38.17 32.49
N LEU A 12 -35.97 -37.93 32.60
CA LEU A 12 -36.59 -36.76 31.96
C LEU A 12 -36.45 -35.49 32.78
N LEU A 13 -36.18 -35.55 34.08
CA LEU A 13 -35.89 -34.40 34.95
C LEU A 13 -34.43 -34.00 34.92
N LEU A 14 -33.49 -34.88 34.53
CA LEU A 14 -32.07 -34.56 34.31
C LEU A 14 -31.77 -33.96 32.94
N SER A 15 -32.74 -34.01 32.00
CA SER A 15 -32.62 -33.36 30.69
C SER A 15 -33.16 -31.91 30.64
N LEU A 16 -33.61 -31.36 31.77
CA LEU A 16 -34.13 -29.99 31.89
C LEU A 16 -33.23 -29.07 32.72
N VAL A 17 -32.04 -29.54 33.14
CA VAL A 17 -31.05 -28.69 33.81
C VAL A 17 -29.83 -28.59 32.90
N GLY A 18 -29.74 -27.49 32.17
CA GLY A 18 -28.49 -27.03 31.56
C GLY A 18 -28.47 -26.98 30.05
N CYS A 19 -29.36 -26.22 29.42
CA CYS A 19 -29.04 -25.54 28.18
C CYS A 19 -28.94 -24.06 28.47
N GLY A 20 -28.00 -23.69 29.32
CA GLY A 20 -27.34 -22.40 29.21
C GLY A 20 -26.36 -22.57 28.04
N GLN A 21 -26.76 -22.18 26.84
CA GLN A 21 -25.83 -22.03 25.73
C GLN A 21 -24.72 -21.12 26.25
N GLU A 22 -23.47 -21.62 26.38
CA GLU A 22 -22.31 -20.77 26.55
C GLU A 22 -22.33 -19.80 25.37
N LYS A 23 -22.40 -18.51 25.68
CA LYS A 23 -22.38 -17.47 24.65
C LYS A 23 -21.05 -17.56 23.97
N THR A 24 -21.03 -17.51 22.65
CA THR A 24 -19.78 -17.37 21.88
C THR A 24 -19.08 -16.10 22.29
N ASP A 25 -17.75 -16.04 22.19
CA ASP A 25 -16.96 -14.85 22.53
C ASP A 25 -17.50 -13.61 21.80
N ASP A 26 -17.90 -13.73 20.54
CA ASP A 26 -18.55 -12.66 19.78
C ASP A 26 -19.83 -12.13 20.40
N GLN A 27 -20.68 -13.02 20.95
CA GLN A 27 -21.92 -12.58 21.62
C GLN A 27 -21.63 -11.83 22.92
N GLN A 28 -20.56 -12.20 23.62
CA GLN A 28 -20.12 -11.47 24.83
C GLN A 28 -19.57 -10.09 24.47
N VAL A 29 -18.76 -10.00 23.40
CA VAL A 29 -18.24 -8.71 22.88
C VAL A 29 -19.40 -7.80 22.47
N GLU A 30 -20.37 -8.28 21.69
CA GLU A 30 -21.54 -7.47 21.29
C GLU A 30 -22.38 -6.99 22.48
N GLN A 31 -22.48 -7.79 23.56
CA GLN A 31 -23.15 -7.34 24.79
C GLN A 31 -22.38 -6.22 25.49
N LYS A 32 -21.05 -6.31 25.58
CA LYS A 32 -20.20 -5.25 26.13
C LYS A 32 -20.34 -3.95 25.30
N ILE A 33 -20.33 -4.06 23.96
CA ILE A 33 -20.53 -2.93 23.05
C ILE A 33 -21.91 -2.29 23.26
N ASN A 34 -22.98 -3.08 23.35
CA ASN A 34 -24.32 -2.57 23.60
C ASN A 34 -24.40 -1.81 24.94
N ALA A 35 -23.77 -2.34 25.98
CA ALA A 35 -23.73 -1.70 27.28
C ALA A 35 -22.94 -0.38 27.24
N LEU A 36 -21.82 -0.33 26.52
CA LEU A 36 -21.05 0.91 26.34
C LEU A 36 -21.89 1.97 25.60
N ILE A 37 -22.46 1.63 24.43
CA ILE A 37 -23.25 2.55 23.62
C ILE A 37 -24.45 3.10 24.41
N ALA A 38 -25.12 2.28 25.23
CA ALA A 38 -26.27 2.70 26.03
C ALA A 38 -25.90 3.73 27.12
N ASN A 39 -24.64 3.72 27.59
CA ASN A 39 -24.16 4.61 28.64
C ASN A 39 -23.40 5.83 28.10
N MET A 40 -22.97 5.84 26.83
CA MET A 40 -22.25 6.95 26.23
C MET A 40 -23.18 8.15 25.94
N SER A 41 -22.70 9.35 26.23
CA SER A 41 -23.28 10.60 25.74
C SER A 41 -23.11 10.73 24.22
N LEU A 42 -23.86 11.63 23.61
CA LEU A 42 -23.71 11.91 22.18
C LEU A 42 -22.30 12.40 21.83
N GLU A 43 -21.74 13.26 22.66
CA GLU A 43 -20.39 13.82 22.52
C GLU A 43 -19.33 12.69 22.58
N GLU A 44 -19.45 11.73 23.47
CA GLU A 44 -18.57 10.56 23.53
C GLU A 44 -18.68 9.68 22.31
N LYS A 45 -19.91 9.46 21.82
CA LYS A 45 -20.16 8.71 20.57
C LYS A 45 -19.51 9.37 19.37
N VAL A 46 -19.71 10.67 19.20
CA VAL A 46 -19.12 11.43 18.10
C VAL A 46 -17.60 11.46 18.19
N GLY A 47 -17.04 11.58 19.39
CA GLY A 47 -15.60 11.48 19.61
C GLY A 47 -15.00 10.17 19.11
N GLN A 48 -15.70 9.02 19.26
CA GLN A 48 -15.23 7.74 18.73
C GLN A 48 -15.20 7.67 17.19
N MET A 49 -15.94 8.54 16.50
CA MET A 49 -15.97 8.63 15.04
C MET A 49 -14.92 9.59 14.48
N ALA A 50 -14.17 10.28 15.34
CA ALA A 50 -13.14 11.26 14.94
C ALA A 50 -11.74 10.67 15.00
N GLN A 51 -10.94 10.95 13.97
CA GLN A 51 -9.53 10.59 13.89
C GLN A 51 -8.70 11.82 13.51
N PHE A 52 -7.71 12.18 14.35
CA PHE A 52 -6.84 13.33 14.14
C PHE A 52 -5.37 12.90 14.02
N THR A 53 -4.56 13.72 13.33
CA THR A 53 -3.11 13.48 13.27
C THR A 53 -2.45 13.75 14.62
N ILE A 54 -1.38 13.02 14.90
CA ILE A 54 -0.57 13.16 16.12
C ILE A 54 -0.04 14.59 16.31
N ASP A 55 0.23 15.33 15.23
CA ASP A 55 0.75 16.71 15.32
C ASP A 55 -0.23 17.67 15.99
N VAL A 56 -1.53 17.38 15.99
CA VAL A 56 -2.53 18.15 16.78
C VAL A 56 -2.25 18.07 18.28
N LEU A 57 -1.63 16.98 18.74
CA LEU A 57 -1.28 16.77 20.14
C LEU A 57 0.11 17.29 20.50
N GLY A 58 0.92 17.72 19.52
CA GLY A 58 2.29 18.18 19.71
C GLY A 58 2.38 19.64 20.18
N LYS A 59 3.43 19.97 20.92
CA LYS A 59 3.82 21.36 21.16
C LYS A 59 4.26 22.01 19.85
N GLY A 60 4.09 23.35 19.74
CA GLY A 60 4.51 24.13 18.57
C GLY A 60 3.48 24.26 17.46
N GLY A 61 2.46 23.47 17.47
CA GLY A 61 1.17 23.60 16.77
C GLY A 61 1.18 23.93 15.26
N GLY A 62 1.20 22.90 14.43
CA GLY A 62 0.89 22.96 12.99
C GLY A 62 0.50 21.60 12.48
N VAL A 63 0.00 21.53 11.24
CA VAL A 63 -0.50 20.27 10.66
C VAL A 63 0.59 19.22 10.47
N TYR A 64 1.84 19.66 10.32
CA TYR A 64 3.06 18.85 10.15
C TYR A 64 4.26 19.48 10.87
N ALA A 65 4.03 20.32 11.85
CA ALA A 65 5.05 21.15 12.46
C ALA A 65 4.86 21.21 13.98
N SER A 66 5.13 20.10 14.64
CA SER A 66 5.40 20.10 16.08
C SER A 66 6.85 20.52 16.33
N ASP A 67 7.15 20.95 17.55
CA ASP A 67 8.54 21.22 17.97
C ASP A 67 9.35 19.92 17.98
N GLU A 68 10.65 20.03 17.74
CA GLU A 68 11.60 18.93 17.93
C GLU A 68 12.54 19.20 19.12
N PRO A 69 12.76 18.24 20.04
CA PRO A 69 12.18 16.89 20.04
C PRO A 69 10.65 16.91 20.27
N PHE A 70 9.93 15.96 19.64
CA PHE A 70 8.48 15.88 19.77
C PHE A 70 8.05 15.68 21.21
N GLU A 71 7.17 16.56 21.69
CA GLU A 71 6.55 16.48 23.00
C GLU A 71 5.03 16.69 22.89
N LEU A 72 4.27 15.91 23.67
CA LEU A 72 2.82 16.09 23.77
C LEU A 72 2.49 17.39 24.54
N ASP A 73 1.52 18.16 24.03
CA ASP A 73 0.98 19.36 24.69
C ASP A 73 -0.16 18.95 25.65
N PRO A 74 0.00 19.14 26.97
CA PRO A 74 -1.04 18.80 27.94
C PRO A 74 -2.38 19.49 27.67
N ALA A 75 -2.37 20.75 27.19
CA ALA A 75 -3.59 21.52 26.91
C ALA A 75 -4.34 20.93 25.68
N MET A 76 -3.60 20.50 24.65
CA MET A 76 -4.21 19.83 23.51
C MET A 76 -4.68 18.43 23.88
N MET A 77 -3.96 17.70 24.72
CA MET A 77 -4.39 16.42 25.28
C MET A 77 -5.72 16.56 26.08
N ASP A 78 -5.86 17.63 26.87
CA ASP A 78 -7.12 17.96 27.57
C ASP A 78 -8.24 18.31 26.57
N THR A 79 -7.91 19.04 25.52
CA THR A 79 -8.89 19.39 24.47
C THR A 79 -9.37 18.17 23.71
N VAL A 80 -8.46 17.36 23.21
CA VAL A 80 -8.78 16.20 22.33
C VAL A 80 -9.48 15.10 23.12
N PHE A 81 -8.94 14.70 24.27
CA PHE A 81 -9.50 13.58 25.03
C PHE A 81 -10.47 14.02 26.13
N GLY A 82 -10.24 15.18 26.78
CA GLY A 82 -11.09 15.70 27.84
C GLY A 82 -12.39 16.30 27.29
N LYS A 83 -12.31 17.21 26.30
CA LYS A 83 -13.49 17.89 25.72
C LYS A 83 -14.13 17.05 24.62
N TYR A 84 -13.37 16.67 23.57
CA TYR A 84 -13.91 16.07 22.36
C TYR A 84 -14.02 14.54 22.39
N LYS A 85 -13.46 13.87 23.44
CA LYS A 85 -13.59 12.43 23.65
C LYS A 85 -13.12 11.58 22.46
N VAL A 86 -12.07 12.02 21.76
CA VAL A 86 -11.58 11.45 20.50
C VAL A 86 -11.14 10.01 20.66
N GLY A 87 -11.60 9.16 19.76
CA GLY A 87 -11.39 7.71 19.79
C GLY A 87 -10.22 7.21 18.94
N SER A 88 -9.64 8.05 18.09
CA SER A 88 -8.56 7.63 17.19
C SER A 88 -7.53 8.72 16.91
N ILE A 89 -6.26 8.31 16.81
CA ILE A 89 -5.13 9.14 16.38
C ILE A 89 -4.41 8.41 15.25
N LEU A 90 -3.77 9.17 14.36
CA LEU A 90 -3.01 8.60 13.25
C LEU A 90 -1.68 9.31 12.99
N ASN A 91 -0.89 8.67 12.12
CA ASN A 91 0.31 9.21 11.49
C ASN A 91 1.53 9.34 12.43
N THR A 92 2.63 9.86 11.91
CA THR A 92 3.87 10.15 12.64
C THR A 92 4.04 11.65 12.81
N SER A 93 4.67 12.07 13.90
CA SER A 93 4.94 13.49 14.14
C SER A 93 6.01 14.03 13.18
N ASN A 94 5.81 15.25 12.68
CA ASN A 94 6.71 15.97 11.78
C ASN A 94 7.11 15.18 10.51
N ASN A 95 6.20 14.34 10.00
CA ASN A 95 6.44 13.59 8.77
C ASN A 95 7.81 12.89 8.75
N ARG A 96 8.16 12.15 9.81
CA ARG A 96 9.44 11.43 9.90
C ARG A 96 9.34 10.15 10.75
N ALA A 97 10.19 9.18 10.46
CA ALA A 97 10.29 7.97 11.27
C ALA A 97 10.73 8.27 12.71
N ARG A 98 10.19 7.49 13.65
CA ARG A 98 10.51 7.55 15.09
C ARG A 98 11.08 6.21 15.56
N THR A 99 11.85 6.22 16.62
CA THR A 99 12.29 4.98 17.26
C THR A 99 11.14 4.28 17.97
N THR A 100 11.23 2.98 18.17
CA THR A 100 10.24 2.20 18.95
C THR A 100 10.07 2.76 20.37
N GLU A 101 11.10 3.35 20.97
CA GLU A 101 11.02 4.01 22.27
C GLU A 101 10.15 5.27 22.25
N VAL A 102 10.32 6.12 21.25
CA VAL A 102 9.47 7.32 21.08
C VAL A 102 8.03 6.91 20.85
N TRP A 103 7.79 5.89 20.01
CA TRP A 103 6.46 5.33 19.79
C TRP A 103 5.82 4.81 21.08
N GLU A 104 6.52 3.95 21.82
CA GLU A 104 6.02 3.39 23.09
C GLU A 104 5.62 4.50 24.08
N ASN A 105 6.50 5.48 24.30
CA ASN A 105 6.26 6.57 25.25
C ASN A 105 5.06 7.44 24.81
N THR A 106 4.98 7.76 23.52
CA THR A 106 3.92 8.60 22.97
C THR A 106 2.56 7.91 23.05
N VAL A 107 2.46 6.68 22.55
CA VAL A 107 1.19 5.94 22.53
C VAL A 107 0.72 5.63 23.95
N LYS A 108 1.63 5.25 24.86
CA LYS A 108 1.31 5.00 26.27
C LYS A 108 0.72 6.25 26.95
N ALA A 109 1.33 7.42 26.75
CA ALA A 109 0.82 8.68 27.32
C ALA A 109 -0.58 9.03 26.77
N ILE A 110 -0.82 8.80 25.46
CA ILE A 110 -2.14 8.99 24.85
C ILE A 110 -3.16 8.02 25.47
N GLN A 111 -2.83 6.75 25.64
CA GLN A 111 -3.73 5.75 26.22
C GLN A 111 -4.07 6.07 27.68
N GLU A 112 -3.07 6.44 28.50
CA GLU A 112 -3.28 6.82 29.88
C GLU A 112 -4.24 8.02 30.01
N LYS A 113 -4.07 9.03 29.14
CA LYS A 113 -4.96 10.19 29.10
C LYS A 113 -6.38 9.82 28.65
N ALA A 114 -6.51 9.07 27.57
CA ALA A 114 -7.82 8.68 27.04
C ALA A 114 -8.60 7.79 28.02
N LEU A 115 -7.97 6.81 28.64
CA LEU A 115 -8.61 5.93 29.62
C LEU A 115 -9.09 6.71 30.86
N LYS A 116 -8.31 7.72 31.29
CA LYS A 116 -8.72 8.60 32.40
C LYS A 116 -9.93 9.46 32.06
N GLU A 117 -10.00 9.99 30.84
CA GLU A 117 -11.02 10.98 30.43
C GLU A 117 -12.28 10.35 29.82
N ILE A 118 -12.14 9.18 29.18
CA ILE A 118 -13.20 8.54 28.39
C ILE A 118 -13.52 7.16 28.93
N GLY A 119 -12.55 6.43 29.50
CA GLY A 119 -12.69 5.01 29.86
C GLY A 119 -12.64 4.06 28.67
N ILE A 120 -12.37 4.56 27.47
CA ILE A 120 -12.28 3.78 26.22
C ILE A 120 -10.88 4.01 25.62
N PRO A 121 -10.15 2.94 25.25
CA PRO A 121 -8.81 3.09 24.66
C PRO A 121 -8.88 3.76 23.29
N VAL A 122 -7.86 4.52 22.93
CA VAL A 122 -7.67 5.10 21.60
C VAL A 122 -7.18 4.02 20.64
N ILE A 123 -7.65 4.01 19.40
CA ILE A 123 -7.03 3.24 18.34
C ILE A 123 -6.06 4.13 17.55
N TYR A 124 -4.81 3.69 17.44
CA TYR A 124 -3.77 4.39 16.68
C TYR A 124 -3.59 3.75 15.31
N GLY A 125 -3.67 4.55 14.23
CA GLY A 125 -3.50 4.10 12.86
C GLY A 125 -2.27 4.68 12.18
N ILE A 126 -1.66 3.93 11.24
CA ILE A 126 -0.47 4.34 10.49
C ILE A 126 -0.49 3.78 9.07
N ASP A 127 0.22 4.45 8.14
CA ASP A 127 0.54 3.94 6.81
C ASP A 127 1.86 3.17 6.85
N ALA A 128 1.82 1.89 7.23
CA ALA A 128 2.94 0.96 7.12
C ALA A 128 2.79 0.18 5.79
N ILE A 129 3.22 0.80 4.69
CA ILE A 129 2.87 0.37 3.33
C ILE A 129 3.73 -0.79 2.84
N HIS A 130 5.06 -0.74 3.05
CA HIS A 130 6.00 -1.78 2.63
C HIS A 130 6.95 -2.20 3.75
N GLY A 131 6.42 -2.38 4.93
CA GLY A 131 7.09 -2.53 6.22
C GLY A 131 6.59 -1.46 7.18
N THR A 132 7.11 -1.40 8.38
CA THR A 132 6.76 -0.36 9.36
C THR A 132 7.51 0.94 9.06
N THR A 133 7.17 1.56 7.95
CA THR A 133 7.96 2.59 7.26
C THR A 133 8.15 3.88 8.05
N TYR A 134 7.36 4.12 9.09
CA TYR A 134 7.55 5.26 10.00
C TYR A 134 8.25 4.90 11.32
N THR A 135 8.92 3.73 11.36
CA THR A 135 9.74 3.34 12.51
C THR A 135 11.19 3.10 12.08
N ALA A 136 12.10 3.83 12.71
CA ALA A 136 13.54 3.70 12.45
C ALA A 136 14.04 2.30 12.89
N GLY A 137 14.79 1.65 12.00
CA GLY A 137 15.31 0.29 12.21
C GLY A 137 14.32 -0.83 11.88
N ALA A 138 13.12 -0.51 11.38
CA ALA A 138 12.19 -1.51 10.89
C ALA A 138 12.63 -2.09 9.54
N THR A 139 12.16 -3.28 9.25
CA THR A 139 12.43 -4.01 8.01
C THR A 139 11.54 -3.49 6.88
N PHE A 140 12.14 -3.05 5.77
CA PHE A 140 11.41 -2.60 4.58
C PHE A 140 11.49 -3.63 3.47
N PHE A 141 10.34 -3.98 2.95
CA PHE A 141 10.14 -4.85 1.79
C PHE A 141 10.14 -4.04 0.49
N PRO A 142 10.20 -4.68 -0.70
CA PRO A 142 9.82 -4.00 -1.94
C PRO A 142 8.44 -3.35 -1.80
N GLN A 143 8.23 -2.24 -2.49
CA GLN A 143 6.89 -1.66 -2.60
C GLN A 143 5.92 -2.67 -3.23
N GLN A 144 4.61 -2.47 -3.01
CA GLN A 144 3.60 -3.48 -3.34
C GLN A 144 3.64 -3.95 -4.80
N ILE A 145 4.00 -3.08 -5.75
CA ILE A 145 4.21 -3.45 -7.16
C ILE A 145 5.39 -4.43 -7.33
N GLY A 146 6.46 -4.28 -6.56
CA GLY A 146 7.58 -5.23 -6.53
C GLY A 146 7.17 -6.55 -5.90
N MET A 147 6.41 -6.51 -4.81
CA MET A 147 5.84 -7.73 -4.21
C MET A 147 4.92 -8.45 -5.19
N ALA A 148 4.16 -7.72 -6.00
CA ALA A 148 3.31 -8.30 -7.05
C ALA A 148 4.13 -8.99 -8.16
N ALA A 149 5.31 -8.47 -8.48
CA ALA A 149 6.21 -9.05 -9.48
C ALA A 149 6.76 -10.43 -9.09
N THR A 150 6.70 -10.81 -7.81
CA THR A 150 7.06 -12.17 -7.36
C THR A 150 6.04 -13.22 -7.80
N PHE A 151 4.76 -12.83 -7.95
CA PHE A 151 3.62 -13.75 -8.14
C PHE A 151 3.52 -14.80 -7.03
N ASP A 152 4.08 -14.51 -5.84
CA ASP A 152 4.15 -15.40 -4.69
C ASP A 152 3.29 -14.91 -3.52
N PRO A 153 2.11 -15.52 -3.28
CA PRO A 153 1.25 -15.16 -2.15
C PRO A 153 1.88 -15.46 -0.78
N GLU A 154 2.69 -16.51 -0.66
CA GLU A 154 3.32 -16.89 0.61
C GLU A 154 4.32 -15.83 1.04
N LEU A 155 5.09 -15.30 0.08
CA LEU A 155 6.04 -14.22 0.32
C LEU A 155 5.33 -12.91 0.72
N VAL A 156 4.18 -12.60 0.10
CA VAL A 156 3.36 -11.44 0.45
C VAL A 156 2.76 -11.59 1.85
N GLU A 157 2.26 -12.78 2.21
CA GLU A 157 1.76 -13.08 3.56
C GLU A 157 2.86 -12.90 4.60
N GLU A 158 4.05 -13.45 4.37
CA GLU A 158 5.19 -13.34 5.28
C GLU A 158 5.67 -11.89 5.45
N GLY A 159 5.80 -11.12 4.37
CA GLY A 159 6.16 -9.70 4.42
C GLY A 159 5.15 -8.89 5.22
N SER A 160 3.86 -9.16 5.03
CA SER A 160 2.77 -8.51 5.78
C SER A 160 2.76 -8.92 7.26
N ARG A 161 3.08 -10.19 7.58
CA ARG A 161 3.21 -10.69 8.95
C ARG A 161 4.38 -10.02 9.70
N ILE A 162 5.53 -9.89 9.05
CA ILE A 162 6.68 -9.18 9.62
C ILE A 162 6.34 -7.70 9.85
N SER A 163 5.74 -7.07 8.85
CA SER A 163 5.27 -5.68 8.97
C SER A 163 4.28 -5.51 10.13
N ALA A 164 3.34 -6.44 10.32
CA ALA A 164 2.41 -6.42 11.45
C ALA A 164 3.13 -6.50 12.80
N TYR A 165 4.04 -7.45 12.94
CA TYR A 165 4.84 -7.65 14.15
C TYR A 165 5.64 -6.38 14.51
N GLU A 166 6.31 -5.77 13.53
CA GLU A 166 7.11 -4.56 13.75
C GLU A 166 6.24 -3.31 13.99
N THR A 167 5.03 -3.25 13.39
CA THR A 167 4.05 -2.22 13.69
C THR A 167 3.54 -2.33 15.14
N ARG A 168 3.30 -3.56 15.62
CA ARG A 168 3.00 -3.78 17.05
C ARG A 168 4.16 -3.40 17.96
N ALA A 169 5.40 -3.69 17.59
CA ALA A 169 6.59 -3.25 18.32
C ALA A 169 6.65 -1.72 18.50
N SER A 170 6.01 -0.98 17.59
CA SER A 170 5.82 0.46 17.63
C SER A 170 4.56 0.90 18.41
N ASN A 171 3.89 0.00 19.13
CA ASN A 171 2.64 0.26 19.86
C ASN A 171 1.43 0.63 18.98
N ILE A 172 1.44 0.30 17.70
CA ILE A 172 0.40 0.67 16.74
C ILE A 172 -0.39 -0.57 16.35
N PRO A 173 -1.72 -0.62 16.61
CA PRO A 173 -2.55 -1.79 16.34
C PRO A 173 -3.26 -1.79 15.00
N TRP A 174 -3.21 -0.71 14.22
CA TRP A 174 -4.02 -0.52 13.01
C TRP A 174 -3.17 0.00 11.85
N ASN A 175 -3.14 -0.74 10.74
CA ASN A 175 -2.39 -0.38 9.53
C ASN A 175 -3.33 -0.05 8.36
N PHE A 176 -2.99 1.00 7.60
CA PHE A 176 -3.73 1.42 6.40
C PHE A 176 -3.17 0.74 5.14
N SER A 177 -3.17 -0.59 5.14
CA SER A 177 -2.71 -1.48 4.06
C SER A 177 -3.51 -2.79 4.11
N PRO A 178 -3.67 -3.55 3.01
CA PRO A 178 -3.10 -3.38 1.66
C PRO A 178 -3.88 -2.42 0.77
N ILE A 179 -3.21 -1.97 -0.30
CA ILE A 179 -3.83 -1.21 -1.39
C ILE A 179 -4.37 -2.21 -2.43
N LEU A 180 -5.70 -2.17 -2.66
CA LEU A 180 -6.40 -3.05 -3.61
C LEU A 180 -6.89 -2.32 -4.86
N ASP A 181 -6.46 -1.08 -5.05
CA ASP A 181 -6.63 -0.38 -6.30
C ASP A 181 -5.91 -1.13 -7.43
N LEU A 182 -6.48 -1.09 -8.62
CA LEU A 182 -5.84 -1.67 -9.79
C LEU A 182 -5.01 -0.61 -10.52
N GLY A 183 -3.71 -0.86 -10.66
CA GLY A 183 -2.78 0.01 -11.38
C GLY A 183 -2.91 -0.13 -12.90
N ARG A 184 -4.04 0.29 -13.46
CA ARG A 184 -4.38 0.10 -14.89
C ARG A 184 -4.06 1.32 -15.76
N ASP A 185 -3.68 2.43 -15.16
CA ASP A 185 -3.21 3.64 -15.84
C ASP A 185 -1.80 3.99 -15.37
N SER A 186 -0.81 3.79 -16.24
CA SER A 186 0.60 4.06 -15.93
C SER A 186 0.90 5.54 -15.66
N ARG A 187 -0.01 6.46 -15.95
CA ARG A 187 0.13 7.89 -15.62
C ARG A 187 -0.17 8.17 -14.16
N TRP A 188 -0.96 7.29 -13.50
CA TRP A 188 -1.35 7.46 -12.11
C TRP A 188 -0.16 7.34 -11.17
N PRO A 189 0.10 8.33 -10.29
CA PRO A 189 1.32 8.37 -9.47
C PRO A 189 1.37 7.32 -8.37
N ARG A 190 0.25 6.64 -8.07
CA ARG A 190 0.17 5.61 -7.03
C ARG A 190 0.19 4.18 -7.58
N GLN A 191 0.53 3.99 -8.86
CA GLN A 191 0.60 2.67 -9.47
C GLN A 191 1.52 1.72 -8.71
N TRP A 192 2.65 2.21 -8.22
CA TRP A 192 3.61 1.42 -7.45
C TRP A 192 3.11 0.94 -6.08
N GLU A 193 2.04 1.57 -5.55
CA GLU A 193 1.39 1.13 -4.33
C GLU A 193 0.47 -0.10 -4.55
N THR A 194 0.18 -0.49 -5.79
CA THR A 194 -0.79 -1.53 -6.14
C THR A 194 -0.15 -2.89 -6.41
N PHE A 195 -0.98 -3.95 -6.44
CA PHE A 195 -0.58 -5.27 -6.95
C PHE A 195 -0.64 -5.37 -8.48
N GLY A 196 -0.60 -4.24 -9.21
CA GLY A 196 -0.59 -4.20 -10.65
C GLY A 196 -1.98 -4.08 -11.28
N GLU A 197 -2.09 -4.48 -12.56
CA GLU A 197 -3.29 -4.25 -13.36
C GLU A 197 -4.34 -5.35 -13.31
N ASP A 198 -3.94 -6.56 -12.86
CA ASP A 198 -4.78 -7.76 -12.89
C ASP A 198 -5.66 -7.88 -11.65
N PRO A 199 -7.01 -7.95 -11.82
CA PRO A 199 -7.92 -8.12 -10.69
C PRO A 199 -7.73 -9.42 -9.93
N TYR A 200 -7.33 -10.51 -10.59
CA TYR A 200 -7.12 -11.80 -9.95
C TYR A 200 -5.83 -11.81 -9.12
N LEU A 201 -4.74 -11.27 -9.64
CA LEU A 201 -3.49 -11.10 -8.90
C LEU A 201 -3.71 -10.21 -7.67
N ALA A 202 -4.37 -9.06 -7.83
CA ALA A 202 -4.72 -8.17 -6.72
C ALA A 202 -5.61 -8.86 -5.67
N LYS A 203 -6.55 -9.71 -6.10
CA LYS A 203 -7.39 -10.54 -5.22
C LYS A 203 -6.55 -11.52 -4.41
N VAL A 204 -5.70 -12.31 -5.05
CA VAL A 204 -4.92 -13.38 -4.38
C VAL A 204 -3.89 -12.78 -3.42
N LEU A 205 -3.11 -11.81 -3.88
CA LEU A 205 -2.07 -11.18 -3.07
C LEU A 205 -2.67 -10.27 -1.97
N GLY A 206 -3.80 -9.63 -2.25
CA GLY A 206 -4.53 -8.84 -1.26
C GLY A 206 -5.06 -9.70 -0.11
N MET A 207 -5.58 -10.89 -0.39
CA MET A 207 -5.99 -11.86 0.64
C MET A 207 -4.80 -12.34 1.47
N ALA A 208 -3.69 -12.69 0.82
CA ALA A 208 -2.45 -13.09 1.49
C ALA A 208 -1.95 -11.98 2.42
N SER A 209 -1.96 -10.73 1.95
CA SER A 209 -1.58 -9.57 2.75
C SER A 209 -2.48 -9.38 3.99
N VAL A 210 -3.81 -9.50 3.84
CA VAL A 210 -4.75 -9.42 4.97
C VAL A 210 -4.47 -10.52 5.99
N GLN A 211 -4.20 -11.76 5.55
CA GLN A 211 -3.85 -12.87 6.44
C GLN A 211 -2.54 -12.61 7.17
N GLY A 212 -1.53 -12.09 6.49
CA GLY A 212 -0.26 -11.69 7.11
C GLY A 212 -0.46 -10.59 8.17
N TYR A 213 -1.24 -9.54 7.87
CA TYR A 213 -1.48 -8.47 8.84
C TYR A 213 -2.33 -8.91 10.02
N GLN A 214 -3.42 -9.65 9.81
CA GLN A 214 -4.43 -9.93 10.83
C GLN A 214 -4.34 -11.32 11.48
N GLY A 215 -3.58 -12.25 10.88
CA GLY A 215 -3.64 -13.66 11.23
C GLY A 215 -4.97 -14.30 10.77
N LYS A 216 -5.25 -15.49 11.27
CA LYS A 216 -6.38 -16.31 10.79
C LYS A 216 -7.71 -16.06 11.54
N ASP A 217 -7.66 -15.49 12.74
CA ASP A 217 -8.85 -15.23 13.55
C ASP A 217 -9.20 -13.73 13.52
N ARG A 218 -10.16 -13.38 12.67
CA ARG A 218 -10.64 -12.00 12.54
C ARG A 218 -11.32 -11.45 13.79
N ASN A 219 -11.75 -12.30 14.70
CA ASN A 219 -12.46 -11.90 15.92
C ASN A 219 -11.51 -11.66 17.09
N HIS A 220 -10.28 -12.18 17.00
CA HIS A 220 -9.24 -11.99 17.99
C HIS A 220 -7.88 -11.78 17.31
N ILE A 221 -7.52 -10.54 17.10
CA ILE A 221 -6.21 -10.16 16.57
C ILE A 221 -5.20 -10.23 17.71
N ASP A 222 -4.27 -11.14 17.62
CA ASP A 222 -3.28 -11.37 18.67
C ASP A 222 -2.22 -10.25 18.73
N GLN A 223 -1.32 -10.36 19.68
CA GLN A 223 -0.30 -9.33 19.94
C GLN A 223 0.74 -9.18 18.83
N ASN A 224 0.85 -10.11 17.88
CA ASN A 224 1.81 -10.07 16.78
C ASN A 224 1.20 -9.53 15.49
N HIS A 225 -0.11 -9.30 15.46
CA HIS A 225 -0.87 -8.90 14.30
C HIS A 225 -1.55 -7.53 14.50
N VAL A 226 -1.92 -6.86 13.40
CA VAL A 226 -2.62 -5.58 13.37
C VAL A 226 -3.90 -5.68 12.56
N ALA A 227 -4.84 -4.77 12.75
CA ALA A 227 -5.96 -4.66 11.83
C ALA A 227 -5.48 -4.12 10.48
N ALA A 228 -5.89 -4.76 9.39
CA ALA A 228 -5.67 -4.30 8.02
C ALA A 228 -6.77 -3.33 7.58
N THR A 229 -6.42 -2.39 6.71
CA THR A 229 -7.36 -1.49 6.05
C THR A 229 -7.23 -1.62 4.55
N LEU A 230 -8.26 -2.16 3.92
CA LEU A 230 -8.30 -2.23 2.47
C LEU A 230 -8.47 -0.83 1.87
N LYS A 231 -7.67 -0.44 0.88
CA LYS A 231 -7.77 0.88 0.26
C LYS A 231 -7.43 0.86 -1.23
N HIS A 232 -7.95 1.81 -1.98
CA HIS A 232 -8.98 2.80 -1.60
C HIS A 232 -10.31 2.40 -2.27
N TYR A 233 -11.33 2.10 -1.52
CA TYR A 233 -12.60 1.58 -2.00
C TYR A 233 -13.41 2.63 -2.75
N MET A 234 -13.60 2.50 -4.05
CA MET A 234 -12.97 1.72 -5.08
C MET A 234 -12.90 2.51 -6.40
N GLY A 235 -12.13 2.00 -7.38
CA GLY A 235 -12.05 2.62 -8.71
C GLY A 235 -11.08 3.78 -8.81
N TYR A 236 -10.13 3.90 -7.91
CA TYR A 236 -9.20 5.03 -7.78
C TYR A 236 -8.05 5.00 -8.81
N GLY A 237 -7.55 3.79 -9.16
CA GLY A 237 -6.36 3.60 -10.01
C GLY A 237 -6.57 3.81 -11.52
N VAL A 238 -7.68 4.41 -11.94
CA VAL A 238 -8.00 4.67 -13.35
C VAL A 238 -8.58 6.08 -13.56
N PRO A 239 -7.92 7.13 -13.03
CA PRO A 239 -8.40 8.49 -13.21
C PRO A 239 -8.36 8.90 -14.68
N TYR A 240 -9.40 9.52 -15.18
CA TYR A 240 -9.52 9.90 -16.61
C TYR A 240 -8.35 10.77 -17.08
N SER A 241 -7.85 11.65 -16.24
CA SER A 241 -6.71 12.53 -16.54
C SER A 241 -5.34 11.86 -16.33
N GLY A 242 -5.28 10.66 -15.73
CA GLY A 242 -4.04 10.05 -15.24
C GLY A 242 -3.49 10.67 -13.95
N LYS A 243 -4.12 11.73 -13.43
CA LYS A 243 -3.66 12.48 -12.23
C LYS A 243 -4.38 12.01 -10.98
N ASP A 244 -3.66 12.01 -9.88
CA ASP A 244 -4.17 11.61 -8.57
C ASP A 244 -5.37 12.47 -8.13
N ARG A 245 -6.32 11.85 -7.42
CA ARG A 245 -7.53 12.49 -6.85
C ARG A 245 -8.45 13.12 -7.90
N THR A 246 -8.33 12.74 -9.17
CA THR A 246 -9.18 13.22 -10.26
C THR A 246 -10.24 12.18 -10.66
N PRO A 247 -11.33 12.61 -11.34
CA PRO A 247 -12.45 11.71 -11.65
C PRO A 247 -12.08 10.51 -12.51
N ALA A 248 -12.66 9.36 -12.19
CA ALA A 248 -12.66 8.15 -13.00
C ALA A 248 -14.02 7.92 -13.66
N ILE A 249 -14.00 7.39 -14.89
CA ILE A 249 -15.20 6.98 -15.63
C ILE A 249 -15.08 5.47 -15.90
N ILE A 250 -15.87 4.68 -15.20
CA ILE A 250 -15.81 3.21 -15.22
C ILE A 250 -17.22 2.68 -15.49
N THR A 251 -17.38 1.79 -16.45
CA THR A 251 -18.69 1.15 -16.66
C THR A 251 -19.09 0.35 -15.43
N GLU A 252 -20.39 0.21 -15.17
CA GLU A 252 -20.89 -0.56 -14.02
C GLU A 252 -20.39 -2.02 -14.07
N SER A 253 -20.30 -2.64 -15.24
CA SER A 253 -19.76 -3.98 -15.42
C SER A 253 -18.29 -4.07 -15.05
N ASP A 254 -17.45 -3.16 -15.55
CA ASP A 254 -16.03 -3.15 -15.20
C ASP A 254 -15.81 -2.83 -13.70
N LEU A 255 -16.64 -1.94 -13.15
CA LEU A 255 -16.56 -1.60 -11.73
C LEU A 255 -16.83 -2.83 -10.84
N ARG A 256 -17.87 -3.63 -11.16
CA ARG A 256 -18.19 -4.86 -10.45
C ARG A 256 -17.25 -6.02 -10.72
N GLU A 257 -16.91 -6.24 -11.99
CA GLU A 257 -16.11 -7.39 -12.40
C GLU A 257 -14.64 -7.25 -11.99
N LYS A 258 -14.10 -6.02 -12.06
CA LYS A 258 -12.65 -5.79 -11.86
C LYS A 258 -12.35 -5.14 -10.51
N HIS A 259 -12.89 -3.94 -10.27
CA HIS A 259 -12.53 -3.14 -9.10
C HIS A 259 -13.17 -3.62 -7.81
N PHE A 260 -14.35 -4.25 -7.87
CA PHE A 260 -15.06 -4.74 -6.69
C PHE A 260 -14.50 -6.08 -6.16
N GLU A 261 -14.06 -6.96 -7.06
CA GLU A 261 -13.65 -8.33 -6.71
C GLU A 261 -12.48 -8.44 -5.72
N PRO A 262 -11.38 -7.66 -5.83
CA PRO A 262 -10.31 -7.70 -4.84
C PRO A 262 -10.82 -7.34 -3.44
N PHE A 263 -11.65 -6.29 -3.34
CA PHE A 263 -12.24 -5.88 -2.05
C PHE A 263 -13.22 -6.90 -1.50
N ARG A 264 -14.09 -7.47 -2.35
CA ARG A 264 -15.04 -8.51 -1.94
C ARG A 264 -14.31 -9.72 -1.33
N ALA A 265 -13.32 -10.21 -2.04
CA ALA A 265 -12.53 -11.36 -1.57
C ALA A 265 -11.81 -11.06 -0.25
N ALA A 266 -11.20 -9.90 -0.10
CA ALA A 266 -10.51 -9.50 1.12
C ALA A 266 -11.48 -9.29 2.31
N VAL A 267 -12.69 -8.79 2.07
CA VAL A 267 -13.76 -8.71 3.09
C VAL A 267 -14.20 -10.11 3.50
N GLU A 268 -14.43 -11.02 2.56
CA GLU A 268 -14.72 -12.43 2.83
C GLU A 268 -13.56 -13.12 3.56
N GLY A 269 -12.31 -12.73 3.25
CA GLY A 269 -11.09 -13.14 3.94
C GLY A 269 -10.92 -12.58 5.35
N GLY A 270 -11.82 -11.67 5.77
CA GLY A 270 -11.88 -11.21 7.17
C GLY A 270 -11.33 -9.83 7.45
N ALA A 271 -11.06 -9.00 6.44
CA ALA A 271 -10.58 -7.63 6.64
C ALA A 271 -11.48 -6.81 7.59
N LEU A 272 -10.87 -6.03 8.48
CA LEU A 272 -11.55 -5.35 9.59
C LEU A 272 -11.86 -3.87 9.32
N SER A 273 -11.22 -3.26 8.33
CA SER A 273 -11.51 -1.87 7.96
C SER A 273 -11.30 -1.60 6.48
N ILE A 274 -11.94 -0.56 5.99
CA ILE A 274 -11.86 -0.08 4.60
C ILE A 274 -11.73 1.42 4.60
N MET A 275 -10.75 1.95 3.84
CA MET A 275 -10.59 3.37 3.55
C MET A 275 -11.21 3.68 2.18
N VAL A 276 -11.96 4.76 2.12
CA VAL A 276 -12.70 5.17 0.92
C VAL A 276 -11.76 5.85 -0.08
N ASN A 277 -12.01 5.65 -1.36
CA ASN A 277 -11.32 6.31 -2.46
C ASN A 277 -11.45 7.85 -2.38
N SER A 278 -10.32 8.54 -2.42
CA SER A 278 -10.24 10.02 -2.40
C SER A 278 -10.54 10.64 -3.79
N GLY A 279 -11.57 10.17 -4.48
CA GLY A 279 -11.90 10.62 -5.82
C GLY A 279 -13.40 10.62 -6.13
N ILE A 280 -13.67 10.82 -7.40
CA ILE A 280 -15.01 10.82 -7.98
C ILE A 280 -15.09 9.66 -8.97
N VAL A 281 -16.08 8.79 -8.85
CA VAL A 281 -16.35 7.70 -9.79
C VAL A 281 -17.70 7.95 -10.46
N ASN A 282 -17.70 7.96 -11.80
CA ASN A 282 -18.92 8.18 -12.59
C ASN A 282 -19.72 9.42 -12.15
N ASN A 283 -19.02 10.53 -11.90
CA ASN A 283 -19.56 11.82 -11.44
C ASN A 283 -20.14 11.84 -10.02
N VAL A 284 -19.93 10.79 -9.21
CA VAL A 284 -20.33 10.77 -7.80
C VAL A 284 -19.07 10.75 -6.94
N SER A 285 -18.96 11.69 -6.00
CA SER A 285 -17.89 11.66 -4.98
C SER A 285 -18.06 10.41 -4.13
N THR A 286 -17.00 9.59 -3.99
CA THR A 286 -17.09 8.29 -3.32
C THR A 286 -17.48 8.41 -1.86
N HIS A 287 -17.04 9.47 -1.17
CA HIS A 287 -17.44 9.78 0.21
C HIS A 287 -18.90 10.20 0.36
N ALA A 288 -19.62 10.47 -0.74
CA ALA A 288 -21.03 10.78 -0.80
C ALA A 288 -21.89 9.66 -1.41
N ASP A 289 -21.26 8.58 -1.87
CA ASP A 289 -21.95 7.50 -2.58
C ASP A 289 -22.56 6.47 -1.62
N TYR A 290 -23.83 6.68 -1.24
CA TYR A 290 -24.60 5.74 -0.42
C TYR A 290 -24.67 4.34 -1.05
N ARG A 291 -24.75 4.24 -2.38
CA ARG A 291 -24.78 2.95 -3.09
C ARG A 291 -23.51 2.16 -2.87
N LEU A 292 -22.34 2.77 -3.03
CA LEU A 292 -21.06 2.08 -2.82
C LEU A 292 -20.84 1.76 -1.35
N LEU A 293 -21.04 2.72 -0.44
CA LEU A 293 -20.67 2.57 0.96
C LEU A 293 -21.70 1.78 1.79
N THR A 294 -22.98 1.94 1.51
CA THR A 294 -24.02 1.29 2.30
C THR A 294 -24.61 0.09 1.59
N GLU A 295 -25.01 0.21 0.32
CA GLU A 295 -25.69 -0.89 -0.37
C GLU A 295 -24.69 -2.00 -0.73
N TRP A 296 -23.62 -1.68 -1.47
CA TRP A 296 -22.67 -2.71 -1.89
C TRP A 296 -21.77 -3.19 -0.75
N LEU A 297 -21.20 -2.26 0.03
CA LEU A 297 -20.22 -2.66 1.05
C LEU A 297 -20.90 -3.19 2.32
N LYS A 298 -21.77 -2.41 2.98
CA LYS A 298 -22.38 -2.85 4.25
C LYS A 298 -23.42 -3.94 4.07
N LYS A 299 -24.26 -3.87 3.00
CA LYS A 299 -25.35 -4.83 2.80
C LYS A 299 -24.96 -6.01 1.94
N ASP A 300 -24.52 -5.80 0.68
CA ASP A 300 -24.25 -6.90 -0.26
C ASP A 300 -23.05 -7.74 0.17
N MET A 301 -21.94 -7.10 0.62
CA MET A 301 -20.77 -7.81 1.17
C MET A 301 -20.95 -8.20 2.63
N ASN A 302 -22.02 -7.76 3.32
CA ASN A 302 -22.20 -7.95 4.77
C ASN A 302 -20.99 -7.50 5.60
N PHE A 303 -20.36 -6.38 5.21
CA PHE A 303 -19.19 -5.87 5.90
C PHE A 303 -19.51 -5.29 7.27
N ASP A 304 -18.96 -5.87 8.33
CA ASP A 304 -19.17 -5.48 9.72
C ASP A 304 -18.04 -4.64 10.33
N GLY A 305 -16.99 -4.36 9.54
CA GLY A 305 -15.84 -3.56 9.94
C GLY A 305 -16.08 -2.05 9.84
N VAL A 306 -15.01 -1.28 10.02
CA VAL A 306 -15.02 0.19 10.02
C VAL A 306 -14.80 0.74 8.61
N ILE A 307 -15.65 1.67 8.18
CA ILE A 307 -15.43 2.49 6.98
C ILE A 307 -14.83 3.82 7.42
N VAL A 308 -13.56 4.06 7.08
CA VAL A 308 -12.84 5.30 7.37
C VAL A 308 -12.66 6.14 6.10
N THR A 309 -12.71 7.47 6.21
CA THR A 309 -12.39 8.35 5.08
C THR A 309 -10.89 8.33 4.78
N ASP A 310 -10.49 8.79 3.61
CA ASP A 310 -9.13 9.24 3.33
C ASP A 310 -8.92 10.65 3.92
N TRP A 311 -7.70 11.19 3.79
CA TRP A 311 -7.21 12.41 4.42
C TRP A 311 -8.04 13.64 4.05
N ALA A 312 -8.71 14.25 5.05
CA ALA A 312 -9.52 15.45 4.93
C ALA A 312 -10.66 15.37 3.88
N ASP A 313 -11.11 14.18 3.49
CA ASP A 313 -12.04 14.03 2.36
C ASP A 313 -13.48 14.47 2.67
N VAL A 314 -13.86 14.60 3.93
CA VAL A 314 -15.12 15.28 4.26
C VAL A 314 -15.00 16.77 3.92
N GLN A 315 -13.88 17.42 4.26
CA GLN A 315 -13.63 18.81 3.85
C GLN A 315 -13.55 18.95 2.32
N ASN A 316 -13.04 17.92 1.63
CA ASN A 316 -12.92 17.91 0.17
C ASN A 316 -14.28 17.84 -0.56
N LEU A 317 -15.35 17.35 0.05
CA LEU A 317 -16.70 17.46 -0.51
C LEU A 317 -17.12 18.94 -0.73
N LEU A 318 -16.60 19.84 0.12
CA LEU A 318 -16.81 21.27 -0.01
C LEU A 318 -15.77 21.93 -0.93
N SER A 319 -14.48 21.71 -0.67
CA SER A 319 -13.39 22.49 -1.27
C SER A 319 -13.02 22.02 -2.68
N ARG A 320 -12.97 20.71 -2.90
CA ARG A 320 -12.56 20.06 -4.17
C ARG A 320 -13.77 19.67 -5.01
N ASP A 321 -14.68 18.85 -4.45
CA ASP A 321 -15.79 18.24 -5.20
C ASP A 321 -16.97 19.18 -5.36
N ARG A 322 -17.08 20.19 -4.48
CA ARG A 322 -18.07 21.30 -4.53
C ARG A 322 -19.52 20.81 -4.53
N ILE A 323 -19.80 19.73 -3.81
CA ILE A 323 -21.16 19.17 -3.68
C ILE A 323 -21.84 19.55 -2.36
N ALA A 324 -21.09 20.06 -1.40
CA ALA A 324 -21.58 20.57 -0.13
C ALA A 324 -21.59 22.11 -0.13
N LYS A 325 -22.58 22.72 0.54
CA LYS A 325 -22.70 24.17 0.65
C LYS A 325 -21.79 24.78 1.74
N ASP A 326 -21.48 23.99 2.76
CA ASP A 326 -20.63 24.34 3.90
C ASP A 326 -20.07 23.06 4.53
N TYR A 327 -19.17 23.18 5.51
CA TYR A 327 -18.53 22.04 6.17
C TYR A 327 -19.54 21.15 6.92
N ARG A 328 -20.54 21.74 7.57
CA ARG A 328 -21.62 21.01 8.23
C ARG A 328 -22.40 20.12 7.25
N ASP A 329 -22.70 20.66 6.08
CA ASP A 329 -23.39 19.90 5.02
C ASP A 329 -22.51 18.78 4.46
N ALA A 330 -21.20 19.00 4.34
CA ALA A 330 -20.24 17.96 3.95
C ALA A 330 -20.25 16.78 4.94
N ILE A 331 -20.22 17.06 6.24
CA ILE A 331 -20.32 16.04 7.30
C ILE A 331 -21.64 15.29 7.18
N ARG A 332 -22.76 16.01 7.02
CA ARG A 332 -24.09 15.40 6.86
C ARG A 332 -24.15 14.43 5.67
N ILE A 333 -23.58 14.81 4.54
CA ILE A 333 -23.54 14.00 3.33
C ILE A 333 -22.74 12.73 3.58
N ALA A 334 -21.49 12.83 4.07
CA ALA A 334 -20.59 11.71 4.27
C ALA A 334 -21.13 10.70 5.30
N ILE A 335 -21.59 11.18 6.46
CA ILE A 335 -22.10 10.32 7.52
C ILE A 335 -23.35 9.57 7.09
N ASN A 336 -24.28 10.23 6.38
CA ASN A 336 -25.48 9.58 5.86
C ASN A 336 -25.19 8.63 4.69
N ALA A 337 -24.08 8.81 3.96
CA ALA A 337 -23.65 7.87 2.93
C ALA A 337 -23.12 6.54 3.53
N GLY A 338 -22.65 6.54 4.78
CA GLY A 338 -22.23 5.31 5.45
C GLY A 338 -20.88 5.36 6.15
N ILE A 339 -20.18 6.48 6.17
CA ILE A 339 -18.88 6.65 6.85
C ILE A 339 -19.03 6.41 8.36
N ASP A 340 -18.10 5.64 8.93
CA ASP A 340 -18.08 5.29 10.36
C ASP A 340 -17.02 6.07 11.14
N MET A 341 -15.88 6.36 10.54
CA MET A 341 -14.81 7.18 11.13
C MET A 341 -14.33 8.21 10.11
N VAL A 342 -14.13 9.43 10.57
CA VAL A 342 -13.68 10.54 9.73
C VAL A 342 -12.23 10.87 10.08
N MET A 343 -11.35 10.66 9.11
CA MET A 343 -9.97 11.12 9.13
C MET A 343 -9.96 12.63 8.81
N GLU A 344 -10.21 13.43 9.84
CA GLU A 344 -10.19 14.89 9.76
C GLU A 344 -8.94 15.39 10.47
N PRO A 345 -7.80 15.49 9.78
CA PRO A 345 -6.50 15.45 10.43
C PRO A 345 -6.28 16.50 11.52
N TYR A 346 -6.92 17.68 11.41
CA TYR A 346 -6.66 18.82 12.29
C TYR A 346 -7.87 19.69 12.58
N ASN A 347 -9.04 19.40 12.05
CA ASN A 347 -10.23 20.25 12.19
C ASN A 347 -11.16 19.73 13.31
N LEU A 348 -10.90 20.11 14.56
CA LEU A 348 -11.70 19.71 15.73
C LEU A 348 -13.18 20.13 15.66
N LYS A 349 -13.54 21.07 14.79
CA LYS A 349 -14.95 21.47 14.57
C LYS A 349 -15.83 20.33 14.06
N PHE A 350 -15.23 19.28 13.49
CA PHE A 350 -15.96 18.08 13.10
C PHE A 350 -16.87 17.57 14.23
N CYS A 351 -16.34 17.46 15.44
CA CYS A 351 -17.11 16.95 16.59
C CYS A 351 -18.29 17.86 16.93
N ASP A 352 -18.09 19.17 16.99
CA ASP A 352 -19.13 20.13 17.33
C ASP A 352 -20.25 20.11 16.27
N GLU A 353 -19.90 20.08 14.97
CA GLU A 353 -20.85 20.09 13.88
C GLU A 353 -21.64 18.76 13.78
N LEU A 354 -21.00 17.62 14.00
CA LEU A 354 -21.71 16.33 13.98
C LEU A 354 -22.70 16.22 15.16
N VAL A 355 -22.31 16.66 16.35
CA VAL A 355 -23.23 16.75 17.51
C VAL A 355 -24.44 17.63 17.17
N ALA A 356 -24.21 18.78 16.55
CA ALA A 356 -25.28 19.69 16.14
C ALA A 356 -26.21 19.07 15.07
N LEU A 357 -25.67 18.32 14.10
CA LEU A 357 -26.44 17.60 13.08
C LEU A 357 -27.36 16.52 13.68
N VAL A 358 -26.89 15.82 14.69
CA VAL A 358 -27.71 14.82 15.40
C VAL A 358 -28.81 15.50 16.21
N LYS A 359 -28.48 16.56 16.95
CA LYS A 359 -29.46 17.33 17.75
C LYS A 359 -30.54 17.98 16.89
N SER A 360 -30.23 18.34 15.65
CA SER A 360 -31.22 18.88 14.68
C SER A 360 -32.02 17.78 13.94
N GLY A 361 -31.63 16.50 14.07
CA GLY A 361 -32.27 15.38 13.38
C GLY A 361 -31.84 15.21 11.92
N GLU A 362 -30.85 15.97 11.43
CA GLU A 362 -30.30 15.86 10.07
C GLU A 362 -29.40 14.60 9.90
N VAL A 363 -28.86 14.09 10.99
CA VAL A 363 -28.23 12.77 11.12
C VAL A 363 -28.95 12.01 12.22
N LYS A 364 -29.36 10.78 11.93
CA LYS A 364 -30.10 9.95 12.90
C LYS A 364 -29.17 9.38 13.98
N GLN A 365 -29.65 9.28 15.21
CA GLN A 365 -28.90 8.68 16.31
C GLN A 365 -28.49 7.24 16.00
N GLU A 366 -29.36 6.47 15.34
CA GLU A 366 -29.09 5.07 14.98
C GLU A 366 -27.89 4.94 14.02
N ARG A 367 -27.65 5.97 13.15
CA ARG A 367 -26.47 6.00 12.28
C ARG A 367 -25.19 6.19 13.07
N ILE A 368 -25.22 7.04 14.09
CA ILE A 368 -24.09 7.24 15.02
C ILE A 368 -23.84 5.95 15.82
N ASP A 369 -24.90 5.32 16.34
CA ASP A 369 -24.77 4.09 17.14
C ASP A 369 -24.21 2.93 16.30
N ASP A 370 -24.57 2.81 15.00
CA ASP A 370 -23.96 1.85 14.08
C ASP A 370 -22.46 2.14 13.86
N ALA A 371 -22.08 3.40 13.63
CA ALA A 371 -20.65 3.76 13.45
C ALA A 371 -19.82 3.43 14.70
N VAL A 372 -20.31 3.87 15.86
CA VAL A 372 -19.63 3.63 17.15
C VAL A 372 -19.50 2.12 17.44
N ARG A 373 -20.55 1.35 17.15
CA ARG A 373 -20.53 -0.12 17.28
C ARG A 373 -19.39 -0.74 16.50
N ARG A 374 -19.17 -0.32 15.25
CA ARG A 374 -18.11 -0.82 14.38
C ARG A 374 -16.72 -0.45 14.91
N VAL A 375 -16.56 0.80 15.36
CA VAL A 375 -15.30 1.27 15.97
C VAL A 375 -14.99 0.52 17.26
N LEU A 376 -15.97 0.35 18.15
CA LEU A 376 -15.78 -0.40 19.40
C LEU A 376 -15.47 -1.88 19.13
N ARG A 377 -16.16 -2.50 18.16
CA ARG A 377 -15.89 -3.89 17.74
C ARG A 377 -14.43 -4.05 17.28
N LEU A 378 -13.92 -3.13 16.47
CA LEU A 378 -12.52 -3.13 16.05
C LEU A 378 -11.58 -3.06 17.25
N LYS A 379 -11.85 -2.18 18.22
CA LYS A 379 -11.03 -2.06 19.45
C LYS A 379 -11.07 -3.33 20.31
N PHE A 380 -12.23 -4.00 20.41
CA PHE A 380 -12.34 -5.29 21.13
C PHE A 380 -11.56 -6.38 20.40
N ARG A 381 -11.71 -6.52 19.08
CA ARG A 381 -10.99 -7.51 18.27
C ARG A 381 -9.47 -7.34 18.35
N LEU A 382 -8.99 -6.12 18.54
CA LEU A 382 -7.58 -5.81 18.75
C LEU A 382 -7.09 -5.99 20.18
N GLY A 383 -7.98 -6.37 21.12
CA GLY A 383 -7.64 -6.56 22.53
C GLY A 383 -7.31 -5.28 23.31
N LEU A 384 -7.67 -4.09 22.77
CA LEU A 384 -7.26 -2.81 23.36
C LEU A 384 -7.92 -2.53 24.73
N PHE A 385 -9.10 -3.10 25.01
CA PHE A 385 -9.75 -2.97 26.32
C PHE A 385 -9.03 -3.75 27.42
N ASP A 386 -8.34 -4.84 27.05
CA ASP A 386 -7.58 -5.67 27.99
C ASP A 386 -6.13 -5.17 28.09
N ARG A 387 -5.55 -4.76 26.96
CA ARG A 387 -4.17 -4.28 26.88
C ARG A 387 -4.08 -3.10 25.91
N PRO A 388 -4.24 -1.85 26.38
CA PRO A 388 -4.27 -0.65 25.53
C PRO A 388 -2.89 -0.22 25.01
N SER A 389 -1.81 -0.68 25.64
CA SER A 389 -0.42 -0.48 25.21
C SER A 389 0.45 -1.66 25.67
N TRP A 390 1.62 -1.81 25.09
CA TRP A 390 2.57 -2.88 25.40
C TRP A 390 4.01 -2.38 25.36
N SER A 391 4.97 -3.24 25.73
CA SER A 391 6.37 -2.87 25.73
C SER A 391 7.04 -3.27 24.39
N ARG A 392 7.91 -2.42 23.87
CA ARG A 392 8.77 -2.76 22.72
C ARG A 392 9.64 -4.00 22.99
N PHE A 393 9.96 -4.30 24.24
CA PHE A 393 10.74 -5.48 24.63
C PHE A 393 9.97 -6.80 24.49
N ASP A 394 8.66 -6.76 24.27
CA ASP A 394 7.86 -7.94 23.92
C ASP A 394 8.14 -8.43 22.49
N TYR A 395 8.88 -7.65 21.68
CA TYR A 395 9.15 -7.87 20.25
C TYR A 395 10.67 -7.98 19.97
N PRO A 396 11.34 -9.06 20.45
CA PRO A 396 12.79 -9.21 20.32
C PRO A 396 13.28 -9.37 18.88
N ASP A 397 12.38 -9.76 17.95
CA ASP A 397 12.74 -9.97 16.54
C ASP A 397 12.57 -8.69 15.68
N PHE A 398 12.25 -7.53 16.29
CA PHE A 398 12.16 -6.26 15.55
C PHE A 398 13.50 -5.96 14.85
N GLY A 399 13.48 -5.75 13.53
CA GLY A 399 14.66 -5.48 12.71
C GLY A 399 15.71 -6.60 12.77
N SER A 400 15.30 -7.85 13.01
CA SER A 400 16.21 -8.98 13.15
C SER A 400 16.80 -9.44 11.82
N PRO A 401 17.96 -10.15 11.83
CA PRO A 401 18.52 -10.74 10.62
C PRO A 401 17.57 -11.70 9.90
N VAL A 402 16.61 -12.31 10.60
CA VAL A 402 15.58 -13.17 9.99
C VAL A 402 14.60 -12.33 9.16
N HIS A 403 14.15 -11.19 9.70
CA HIS A 403 13.30 -10.25 8.98
C HIS A 403 14.02 -9.63 7.77
N GLU A 404 15.30 -9.25 7.96
CA GLU A 404 16.15 -8.74 6.87
C GLU A 404 16.32 -9.76 5.74
N ALA A 405 16.54 -11.04 6.08
CA ALA A 405 16.65 -12.11 5.09
C ALA A 405 15.34 -12.32 4.30
N ALA A 406 14.19 -12.22 4.95
CA ALA A 406 12.89 -12.28 4.28
C ALA A 406 12.70 -11.12 3.29
N ALA A 407 13.06 -9.89 3.69
CA ALA A 407 12.98 -8.72 2.81
C ALA A 407 13.98 -8.81 1.63
N LYS A 408 15.19 -9.36 1.87
CA LYS A 408 16.15 -9.62 0.79
C LYS A 408 15.63 -10.67 -0.19
N SER A 409 15.02 -11.77 0.29
CA SER A 409 14.39 -12.78 -0.58
C SER A 409 13.27 -12.17 -1.43
N ALA A 410 12.44 -11.32 -0.84
CA ALA A 410 11.39 -10.61 -1.57
C ALA A 410 11.98 -9.69 -2.68
N ALA A 411 13.08 -9.00 -2.39
CA ALA A 411 13.78 -8.20 -3.39
C ALA A 411 14.39 -9.06 -4.51
N ASP A 412 15.00 -10.20 -4.17
CA ASP A 412 15.56 -11.14 -5.14
C ASP A 412 14.51 -11.65 -6.13
N GLU A 413 13.32 -11.99 -5.64
CA GLU A 413 12.25 -12.55 -6.44
C GLU A 413 11.45 -11.49 -7.21
N SER A 414 11.46 -10.23 -6.77
CA SER A 414 10.76 -9.13 -7.44
C SER A 414 11.46 -8.67 -8.71
N ILE A 415 12.79 -8.67 -8.73
CA ILE A 415 13.59 -8.12 -9.84
C ILE A 415 13.34 -8.89 -11.13
N THR A 416 12.95 -8.14 -12.18
CA THR A 416 12.49 -8.71 -13.43
C THR A 416 13.47 -8.45 -14.57
N LEU A 417 14.00 -9.52 -15.19
CA LEU A 417 14.86 -9.42 -16.36
C LEU A 417 14.01 -9.27 -17.63
N LEU A 418 14.10 -8.13 -18.32
CA LEU A 418 13.28 -7.82 -19.50
C LEU A 418 14.03 -8.06 -20.83
N LYS A 419 15.34 -7.99 -20.83
CA LYS A 419 16.17 -8.20 -22.01
C LYS A 419 17.53 -8.75 -21.61
N ASN A 420 18.09 -9.69 -22.41
CA ASN A 420 19.43 -10.24 -22.21
C ASN A 420 20.01 -10.72 -23.53
N GLU A 421 20.45 -9.78 -24.38
CA GLU A 421 21.05 -10.10 -25.69
C GLU A 421 22.45 -10.68 -25.51
N ASP A 422 22.76 -11.66 -26.33
CA ASP A 422 24.07 -12.33 -26.38
C ASP A 422 24.46 -12.97 -25.03
N ASN A 423 23.51 -13.17 -24.12
CA ASN A 423 23.73 -13.63 -22.75
C ASN A 423 24.79 -12.79 -22.02
N ILE A 424 24.67 -11.44 -22.14
CA ILE A 424 25.59 -10.52 -21.44
C ILE A 424 25.52 -10.69 -19.92
N LEU A 425 24.35 -11.05 -19.40
CA LEU A 425 24.12 -11.45 -18.02
C LEU A 425 24.07 -12.98 -17.90
N PRO A 426 24.63 -13.58 -16.82
CA PRO A 426 25.30 -12.92 -15.71
C PRO A 426 26.70 -12.39 -16.09
N LEU A 427 27.14 -11.35 -15.38
CA LEU A 427 28.44 -10.71 -15.56
C LEU A 427 29.59 -11.63 -15.12
N LYS A 428 30.70 -11.59 -15.85
CA LYS A 428 31.90 -12.38 -15.53
C LYS A 428 32.68 -11.78 -14.37
N LYS A 429 33.33 -12.60 -13.57
CA LYS A 429 34.29 -12.15 -12.55
C LYS A 429 35.40 -11.27 -13.17
N GLY A 430 35.74 -10.18 -12.48
CA GLY A 430 36.78 -9.26 -12.92
C GLY A 430 36.35 -8.30 -14.02
N VAL A 431 35.07 -8.27 -14.41
CA VAL A 431 34.52 -7.26 -15.32
C VAL A 431 34.69 -5.87 -14.73
N ARG A 432 35.11 -4.93 -15.57
CA ARG A 432 35.23 -3.52 -15.19
C ARG A 432 33.95 -2.78 -15.57
N LEU A 433 33.31 -2.15 -14.58
CA LEU A 433 32.01 -1.51 -14.71
C LEU A 433 32.11 0.00 -14.58
N LEU A 434 31.33 0.71 -15.37
CA LEU A 434 30.89 2.07 -15.07
C LEU A 434 29.47 1.98 -14.54
N VAL A 435 29.23 2.44 -13.32
CA VAL A 435 27.88 2.63 -12.75
C VAL A 435 27.53 4.10 -12.90
N THR A 436 26.38 4.39 -13.51
CA THR A 436 26.00 5.74 -13.94
C THR A 436 24.47 5.93 -13.88
N GLY A 437 24.02 7.18 -14.00
CA GLY A 437 22.59 7.55 -13.92
C GLY A 437 22.18 8.04 -12.54
N PRO A 438 21.04 8.75 -12.46
CA PRO A 438 20.61 9.42 -11.23
C PRO A 438 20.21 8.46 -10.09
N ASN A 439 19.82 7.22 -10.43
CA ASN A 439 19.40 6.21 -9.46
C ASN A 439 20.55 5.31 -8.96
N ALA A 440 21.76 5.50 -9.47
CA ALA A 440 22.89 4.62 -9.19
C ALA A 440 23.39 4.67 -7.74
N ASN A 441 23.30 5.84 -7.09
CA ASN A 441 23.87 6.06 -5.76
C ASN A 441 22.89 6.82 -4.86
N SER A 442 21.69 6.27 -4.66
CA SER A 442 20.64 6.83 -3.82
C SER A 442 19.77 5.74 -3.21
N MET A 443 19.67 5.73 -1.89
CA MET A 443 18.71 4.90 -1.17
C MET A 443 17.28 5.43 -1.32
N ARG A 444 17.14 6.75 -1.50
CA ARG A 444 15.83 7.39 -1.70
C ARG A 444 15.10 6.83 -2.91
N THR A 445 15.81 6.65 -4.03
CA THR A 445 15.21 6.11 -5.25
C THR A 445 14.86 4.62 -5.15
N LEU A 446 15.60 3.85 -4.34
CA LEU A 446 15.34 2.43 -4.10
C LEU A 446 14.08 2.21 -3.24
N ASN A 447 13.82 3.11 -2.29
CA ASN A 447 12.71 2.98 -1.34
C ASN A 447 11.42 3.62 -1.85
N GLY A 448 11.48 4.76 -2.53
CA GLY A 448 10.31 5.49 -2.99
C GLY A 448 9.60 6.27 -1.88
N GLY A 449 8.34 6.65 -2.13
CA GLY A 449 7.46 7.29 -1.14
C GLY A 449 7.05 6.35 -0.01
N TRP A 450 6.37 6.86 1.01
CA TRP A 450 6.01 6.10 2.22
C TRP A 450 7.21 5.41 2.90
N SER A 451 8.39 6.04 2.87
CA SER A 451 9.64 5.48 3.41
C SER A 451 10.32 6.50 4.31
N TYR A 452 10.29 6.27 5.63
CA TYR A 452 10.78 7.15 6.70
C TYR A 452 10.10 8.54 6.75
N SER A 453 9.47 8.95 5.67
CA SER A 453 8.66 10.16 5.50
C SER A 453 7.67 9.95 4.35
N TRP A 454 6.65 10.82 4.22
CA TRP A 454 5.60 10.66 3.21
C TRP A 454 6.15 10.63 1.78
N GLN A 455 7.01 11.59 1.40
CA GLN A 455 7.59 11.66 0.05
C GLN A 455 8.91 10.87 -0.09
N GLY A 456 9.37 10.19 0.98
CA GLY A 456 10.66 9.49 0.99
C GLY A 456 11.88 10.43 1.02
N GLU A 457 11.68 11.72 1.27
CA GLU A 457 12.74 12.73 1.26
C GLU A 457 13.74 12.59 2.43
N LYS A 458 13.39 11.78 3.45
CA LYS A 458 14.26 11.53 4.61
C LYS A 458 14.97 10.17 4.59
N VAL A 459 14.85 9.42 3.50
CA VAL A 459 15.44 8.07 3.39
C VAL A 459 16.95 8.10 3.64
N GLU A 460 17.68 9.07 3.06
CA GLU A 460 19.13 9.17 3.22
C GLU A 460 19.57 9.46 4.68
N GLU A 461 18.66 9.96 5.52
CA GLU A 461 18.92 10.18 6.96
C GLU A 461 18.90 8.85 7.75
N PHE A 462 18.04 7.90 7.34
CA PHE A 462 17.76 6.69 8.11
C PHE A 462 18.31 5.39 7.50
N ALA A 463 18.70 5.40 6.23
CA ALA A 463 19.09 4.21 5.47
C ALA A 463 20.60 4.09 5.21
N GLN A 464 21.45 4.79 5.96
CA GLN A 464 22.90 4.84 5.75
C GLN A 464 23.64 3.50 5.93
N GLN A 465 23.00 2.54 6.61
CA GLN A 465 23.56 1.20 6.84
C GLN A 465 23.34 0.24 5.65
N TYR A 466 22.52 0.62 4.68
CA TYR A 466 22.21 -0.18 3.49
C TYR A 466 23.03 0.28 2.29
N ASN A 467 23.26 -0.62 1.34
CA ASN A 467 24.03 -0.31 0.14
C ASN A 467 23.17 0.34 -0.94
N THR A 468 23.69 1.39 -1.56
CA THR A 468 23.20 1.87 -2.87
C THR A 468 23.59 0.89 -3.98
N ILE A 469 23.03 1.04 -5.19
CA ILE A 469 23.41 0.17 -6.33
C ILE A 469 24.90 0.23 -6.59
N PHE A 470 25.50 1.42 -6.55
CA PHE A 470 26.94 1.60 -6.72
C PHE A 470 27.75 0.84 -5.65
N GLU A 471 27.40 0.98 -4.39
CA GLU A 471 28.10 0.35 -3.26
C GLU A 471 27.96 -1.20 -3.29
N ALA A 472 26.75 -1.69 -3.59
CA ALA A 472 26.52 -3.14 -3.73
C ALA A 472 27.35 -3.74 -4.86
N LEU A 473 27.44 -3.05 -6.00
CA LEU A 473 28.28 -3.50 -7.12
C LEU A 473 29.77 -3.42 -6.80
N GLN A 474 30.24 -2.39 -6.08
CA GLN A 474 31.62 -2.33 -5.58
C GLN A 474 31.94 -3.51 -4.67
N LYS A 475 31.06 -3.81 -3.73
CA LYS A 475 31.18 -4.94 -2.82
C LYS A 475 31.21 -6.28 -3.57
N LYS A 476 30.39 -6.43 -4.61
CA LYS A 476 30.25 -7.67 -5.39
C LYS A 476 31.42 -7.91 -6.37
N PHE A 477 31.81 -6.89 -7.12
CA PHE A 477 32.79 -7.01 -8.21
C PHE A 477 34.18 -6.48 -7.85
N GLY A 478 34.35 -5.85 -6.68
CA GLY A 478 35.59 -5.24 -6.18
C GLY A 478 35.72 -3.77 -6.53
N GLU A 479 36.13 -2.94 -5.57
CA GLU A 479 36.24 -1.48 -5.69
C GLU A 479 37.08 -1.04 -6.90
N ALA A 480 38.18 -1.71 -7.18
CA ALA A 480 39.08 -1.38 -8.30
C ALA A 480 38.42 -1.58 -9.68
N ASN A 481 37.37 -2.40 -9.74
CA ASN A 481 36.69 -2.75 -10.99
C ASN A 481 35.43 -1.90 -11.24
N VAL A 482 34.95 -1.13 -10.27
CA VAL A 482 33.69 -0.37 -10.39
C VAL A 482 33.94 1.11 -10.25
N LYS A 483 33.68 1.83 -11.34
CA LYS A 483 33.75 3.30 -11.39
C LYS A 483 32.35 3.88 -11.27
N TYR A 484 32.26 5.07 -10.65
CA TYR A 484 31.01 5.84 -10.57
C TYR A 484 31.17 7.21 -11.24
N GLU A 485 30.24 7.55 -12.11
CA GLU A 485 30.07 8.89 -12.67
C GLU A 485 28.59 9.06 -13.02
N PRO A 486 27.81 9.89 -12.32
CA PRO A 486 26.36 9.93 -12.49
C PRO A 486 25.89 10.46 -13.85
N GLY A 487 26.57 11.46 -14.42
CA GLY A 487 26.15 12.11 -15.66
C GLY A 487 24.84 12.91 -15.56
N VAL A 488 23.87 12.43 -14.80
CA VAL A 488 22.61 13.10 -14.45
C VAL A 488 22.35 12.87 -12.95
N THR A 489 21.84 13.89 -12.25
CA THR A 489 21.46 13.80 -10.83
C THR A 489 20.19 14.59 -10.57
N TYR A 490 19.39 14.15 -9.57
CA TYR A 490 18.23 14.89 -9.10
C TYR A 490 18.64 16.11 -8.25
N LYS A 491 17.82 17.15 -8.23
CA LYS A 491 17.95 18.24 -7.26
C LYS A 491 17.52 17.74 -5.87
N MET A 492 18.34 17.95 -4.85
CA MET A 492 18.10 17.47 -3.51
C MET A 492 16.81 18.06 -2.90
N ASP A 493 16.61 19.36 -3.03
CA ASP A 493 15.48 20.11 -2.49
C ASP A 493 14.44 20.48 -3.58
N GLY A 494 14.50 19.81 -4.74
CA GLY A 494 13.61 20.04 -5.87
C GLY A 494 12.36 19.12 -5.84
N LEU A 495 11.47 19.37 -6.81
CA LEU A 495 10.39 18.43 -7.11
C LEU A 495 10.99 17.09 -7.59
N TYR A 496 10.24 15.99 -7.45
CA TYR A 496 10.75 14.65 -7.74
C TYR A 496 11.35 14.51 -9.17
N PHE A 497 10.84 15.26 -10.13
CA PHE A 497 11.29 15.23 -11.53
C PHE A 497 12.40 16.25 -11.85
N GLU A 498 12.78 17.12 -10.91
CA GLU A 498 13.78 18.13 -11.17
C GLU A 498 15.19 17.56 -11.11
N GLU A 499 15.95 17.82 -12.17
CA GLU A 499 17.33 17.38 -12.32
C GLU A 499 18.29 18.57 -12.32
N ASN A 500 19.52 18.33 -11.90
CA ASN A 500 20.62 19.29 -12.05
C ASN A 500 21.07 19.35 -13.52
N PRO A 501 21.77 20.39 -13.95
CA PRO A 501 22.36 20.44 -15.29
C PRO A 501 23.17 19.15 -15.56
N PRO A 502 22.91 18.44 -16.68
CA PRO A 502 23.52 17.14 -16.92
C PRO A 502 25.02 17.26 -17.28
N GLU A 503 25.81 16.32 -16.78
CA GLU A 503 27.25 16.21 -17.03
C GLU A 503 27.58 15.00 -17.94
N ILE A 504 26.77 14.76 -18.98
CA ILE A 504 26.81 13.59 -19.85
C ILE A 504 28.23 13.30 -20.38
N GLN A 505 29.01 14.35 -20.77
CA GLN A 505 30.37 14.17 -21.31
C GLN A 505 31.34 13.56 -20.27
N LYS A 506 31.15 13.80 -18.98
CA LYS A 506 31.94 13.17 -17.94
C LYS A 506 31.65 11.65 -17.88
N ALA A 507 30.38 11.26 -17.93
CA ALA A 507 29.99 9.85 -17.98
C ALA A 507 30.50 9.13 -19.23
N VAL A 508 30.43 9.78 -20.40
CA VAL A 508 31.02 9.27 -21.65
C VAL A 508 32.55 9.09 -21.55
N ALA A 509 33.25 10.06 -20.95
CA ALA A 509 34.70 9.93 -20.72
C ALA A 509 35.04 8.81 -19.74
N ALA A 510 34.23 8.63 -18.65
CA ALA A 510 34.39 7.58 -17.67
C ALA A 510 34.17 6.18 -18.27
N ALA A 511 33.39 6.03 -19.33
CA ALA A 511 33.21 4.78 -20.07
C ALA A 511 34.48 4.28 -20.76
N SER A 512 35.50 5.15 -20.89
CA SER A 512 36.81 4.72 -21.38
C SER A 512 37.46 3.74 -20.38
N GLY A 513 37.91 2.59 -20.89
CA GLY A 513 38.64 1.61 -20.07
C GLY A 513 37.77 0.70 -19.18
N VAL A 514 36.43 0.74 -19.30
CA VAL A 514 35.53 -0.27 -18.71
C VAL A 514 35.07 -1.27 -19.75
N ASP A 515 34.57 -2.40 -19.30
CA ASP A 515 34.09 -3.48 -20.18
C ASP A 515 32.58 -3.38 -20.41
N CYS A 516 31.82 -2.87 -19.43
CA CYS A 516 30.38 -2.75 -19.48
C CYS A 516 29.90 -1.52 -18.68
N ILE A 517 28.72 -1.02 -19.01
CA ILE A 517 28.06 0.13 -18.36
C ILE A 517 26.78 -0.38 -17.69
N VAL A 518 26.60 -0.12 -16.40
CA VAL A 518 25.36 -0.27 -15.66
C VAL A 518 24.73 1.10 -15.52
N LEU A 519 23.68 1.35 -16.30
CA LEU A 519 22.99 2.65 -16.39
C LEU A 519 21.69 2.56 -15.58
N CYS A 520 21.64 3.25 -14.44
CA CYS A 520 20.50 3.26 -13.52
C CYS A 520 19.67 4.53 -13.75
N VAL A 521 18.49 4.35 -14.33
CA VAL A 521 17.55 5.43 -14.67
C VAL A 521 16.17 5.14 -14.08
N GLY A 522 15.31 6.13 -14.07
CA GLY A 522 13.94 6.00 -13.58
C GLY A 522 13.42 7.27 -12.93
N GLU A 523 12.91 7.14 -11.73
CA GLU A 523 12.26 8.23 -11.00
C GLU A 523 12.91 8.44 -9.63
N ASN A 524 12.87 9.70 -9.14
CA ASN A 524 13.11 9.98 -7.72
C ASN A 524 11.87 9.61 -6.91
N SER A 525 11.96 9.62 -5.58
CA SER A 525 10.82 9.32 -4.72
C SER A 525 9.73 10.38 -4.80
N TYR A 526 8.50 9.93 -4.83
CA TYR A 526 7.28 10.72 -4.73
C TYR A 526 6.16 9.87 -4.14
N CYS A 527 5.10 10.53 -3.67
CA CYS A 527 3.87 9.91 -3.25
C CYS A 527 2.67 10.78 -3.64
N GLU A 528 1.56 10.17 -4.07
CA GLU A 528 0.28 10.83 -4.35
C GLU A 528 0.36 12.00 -5.34
N THR A 529 -0.43 13.07 -5.13
CA THR A 529 -0.53 14.25 -6.00
C THR A 529 0.82 14.88 -6.38
N PRO A 530 1.83 14.99 -5.49
CA PRO A 530 3.17 15.44 -5.88
C PRO A 530 3.82 14.61 -7.00
N GLY A 531 3.43 13.35 -7.17
CA GLY A 531 3.88 12.46 -8.24
C GLY A 531 3.14 12.62 -9.58
N ASN A 532 2.18 13.55 -9.71
CA ASN A 532 1.51 13.81 -10.98
C ASN A 532 2.51 14.19 -12.07
N LEU A 533 2.24 13.76 -13.29
CA LEU A 533 3.06 14.06 -14.46
C LEU A 533 2.20 14.51 -15.63
N ASP A 534 2.81 15.20 -16.58
CA ASP A 534 2.20 15.59 -17.85
C ASP A 534 2.73 14.75 -19.03
N GLU A 535 3.89 14.08 -18.86
CA GLU A 535 4.53 13.26 -19.87
C GLU A 535 5.05 11.95 -19.25
N LEU A 536 4.66 10.81 -19.83
CA LEU A 536 5.06 9.48 -19.34
C LEU A 536 6.46 9.06 -19.83
N THR A 537 7.02 9.73 -20.83
CA THR A 537 8.37 9.46 -21.32
C THR A 537 9.40 9.71 -20.21
N LEU A 538 10.42 8.87 -20.13
CA LEU A 538 11.57 9.08 -19.25
C LEU A 538 12.19 10.45 -19.49
N SER A 539 12.79 11.07 -18.47
CA SER A 539 13.38 12.40 -18.57
C SER A 539 14.33 12.51 -19.77
N GLU A 540 14.27 13.64 -20.47
CA GLU A 540 15.10 13.88 -21.65
C GLU A 540 16.60 13.82 -21.32
N ASN A 541 17.05 14.30 -20.14
CA ASN A 541 18.45 14.20 -19.74
C ASN A 541 18.89 12.73 -19.56
N GLN A 542 18.04 11.89 -19.00
CA GLN A 542 18.31 10.45 -18.83
C GLN A 542 18.34 9.75 -20.19
N ILE A 543 17.43 10.09 -21.10
CA ILE A 543 17.43 9.57 -22.48
C ILE A 543 18.72 9.99 -23.20
N GLN A 544 19.12 11.26 -23.13
CA GLN A 544 20.34 11.74 -23.77
C GLN A 544 21.59 11.10 -23.17
N LEU A 545 21.64 10.87 -21.87
CA LEU A 545 22.71 10.10 -21.22
C LEU A 545 22.81 8.70 -21.80
N ALA A 546 21.69 7.98 -21.88
CA ALA A 546 21.64 6.61 -22.42
C ALA A 546 22.13 6.57 -23.87
N LEU A 547 21.59 7.42 -24.74
CA LEU A 547 21.97 7.49 -26.16
C LEU A 547 23.46 7.85 -26.35
N ALA A 548 24.02 8.72 -25.50
CA ALA A 548 25.44 9.08 -25.55
C ALA A 548 26.33 7.91 -25.11
N LEU A 549 25.94 7.16 -24.09
CA LEU A 549 26.67 6.00 -23.60
C LEU A 549 26.59 4.82 -24.60
N GLN A 550 25.45 4.56 -25.22
CA GLN A 550 25.28 3.55 -26.27
C GLN A 550 26.20 3.81 -27.48
N LYS A 551 26.39 5.09 -27.84
CA LYS A 551 27.34 5.51 -28.92
C LYS A 551 28.80 5.22 -28.62
N THR A 552 29.17 4.94 -27.36
CA THR A 552 30.55 4.55 -27.00
C THR A 552 30.94 3.15 -27.51
N GLY A 553 29.97 2.35 -27.95
CA GLY A 553 30.14 0.96 -28.35
C GLY A 553 30.36 -0.01 -27.18
N LYS A 554 30.25 0.46 -25.94
CA LYS A 554 30.29 -0.41 -24.76
C LYS A 554 28.89 -1.02 -24.53
N PRO A 555 28.81 -2.31 -24.13
CA PRO A 555 27.54 -2.89 -23.73
C PRO A 555 26.90 -2.09 -22.59
N VAL A 556 25.61 -1.75 -22.74
CA VAL A 556 24.84 -1.05 -21.73
C VAL A 556 23.81 -2.02 -21.12
N ILE A 557 23.86 -2.18 -19.81
CA ILE A 557 22.84 -2.83 -18.99
C ILE A 557 21.99 -1.69 -18.41
N LEU A 558 20.73 -1.63 -18.84
CA LEU A 558 19.78 -0.63 -18.37
C LEU A 558 19.07 -1.17 -17.13
N VAL A 559 19.19 -0.46 -16.02
CA VAL A 559 18.49 -0.74 -14.76
C VAL A 559 17.40 0.30 -14.59
N LEU A 560 16.14 -0.14 -14.60
CA LEU A 560 14.96 0.69 -14.46
C LEU A 560 14.52 0.68 -12.98
N ASN A 561 14.77 1.78 -12.28
CA ASN A 561 14.34 1.97 -10.90
C ASN A 561 13.23 3.02 -10.87
N GLU A 562 11.99 2.56 -10.99
CA GLU A 562 10.83 3.41 -11.23
C GLU A 562 9.56 2.80 -10.61
N GLY A 563 8.71 3.64 -10.07
CA GLY A 563 7.44 3.21 -9.44
C GLY A 563 6.34 2.91 -10.45
N ARG A 564 6.44 3.45 -11.65
CA ARG A 564 5.54 3.23 -12.78
C ARG A 564 6.34 3.14 -14.06
N PRO A 565 5.88 2.41 -15.10
CA PRO A 565 6.66 2.25 -16.32
C PRO A 565 6.77 3.57 -17.07
N ARG A 566 8.00 4.06 -17.23
CA ARG A 566 8.33 5.24 -18.04
C ARG A 566 8.69 4.77 -19.45
N ILE A 567 8.27 5.50 -20.47
CA ILE A 567 8.50 5.11 -21.86
C ILE A 567 9.98 5.16 -22.22
N ILE A 568 10.53 3.99 -22.57
CA ILE A 568 11.96 3.77 -22.86
C ILE A 568 12.24 3.39 -24.32
N ARG A 569 11.26 3.44 -25.22
CA ARG A 569 11.36 2.95 -26.60
C ARG A 569 12.54 3.50 -27.40
N LYS A 570 13.09 4.67 -27.03
CA LYS A 570 14.24 5.29 -27.72
C LYS A 570 15.58 4.66 -27.31
N ILE A 571 15.66 4.10 -26.10
CA ILE A 571 16.92 3.60 -25.50
C ILE A 571 16.91 2.06 -25.33
N GLU A 572 15.77 1.44 -25.44
CA GLU A 572 15.61 -0.03 -25.35
C GLU A 572 16.37 -0.77 -26.46
N PRO A 573 16.30 -0.37 -27.77
CA PRO A 573 16.87 -1.19 -28.83
C PRO A 573 18.38 -1.43 -28.70
N ASP A 574 19.15 -0.42 -28.29
CA ASP A 574 20.61 -0.47 -28.20
C ASP A 574 21.11 -0.84 -26.77
N SER A 575 20.21 -1.19 -25.86
CA SER A 575 20.56 -1.75 -24.56
C SER A 575 20.74 -3.28 -24.66
N LYS A 576 21.87 -3.80 -24.14
CA LYS A 576 22.19 -5.23 -24.23
C LYS A 576 21.44 -6.07 -23.19
N ALA A 577 21.15 -5.51 -22.03
CA ALA A 577 20.25 -6.08 -21.04
C ALA A 577 19.39 -4.99 -20.40
N ILE A 578 18.21 -5.38 -19.93
CA ILE A 578 17.28 -4.50 -19.23
C ILE A 578 16.74 -5.23 -18.02
N VAL A 579 16.86 -4.60 -16.87
CA VAL A 579 16.41 -5.12 -15.57
C VAL A 579 15.44 -4.12 -14.96
N GLN A 580 14.20 -4.55 -14.70
CA GLN A 580 13.20 -3.77 -13.97
C GLN A 580 13.38 -4.01 -12.49
N LEU A 581 13.67 -2.95 -11.74
CA LEU A 581 13.95 -2.99 -10.33
C LEU A 581 12.75 -2.59 -9.49
N TYR A 582 11.78 -1.91 -10.08
CA TYR A 582 10.68 -1.25 -9.36
C TYR A 582 11.21 -0.33 -8.25
N LEU A 583 10.64 -0.44 -7.04
CA LEU A 583 11.10 0.18 -5.81
C LEU A 583 11.38 -0.94 -4.79
N PRO A 584 12.60 -1.50 -4.79
CA PRO A 584 12.91 -2.78 -4.15
C PRO A 584 13.18 -2.68 -2.64
N GLY A 585 13.13 -1.46 -2.07
CA GLY A 585 13.41 -1.25 -0.65
C GLY A 585 14.91 -1.32 -0.28
N ASN A 586 15.18 -1.42 1.01
CA ASN A 586 16.52 -1.31 1.57
C ASN A 586 17.51 -2.37 1.06
N TYR A 587 17.04 -3.56 0.68
CA TYR A 587 17.89 -4.70 0.28
C TYR A 587 17.99 -4.87 -1.25
N GLY A 588 17.33 -3.99 -2.02
CA GLY A 588 17.22 -4.12 -3.46
C GLY A 588 18.52 -3.99 -4.22
N ALA A 589 19.46 -3.19 -3.73
CA ALA A 589 20.77 -3.04 -4.36
C ALA A 589 21.62 -4.31 -4.25
N ASP A 590 21.63 -4.95 -3.09
CA ASP A 590 22.32 -6.23 -2.89
C ASP A 590 21.66 -7.34 -3.73
N ALA A 591 20.31 -7.35 -3.82
CA ALA A 591 19.57 -8.27 -4.69
C ALA A 591 19.95 -8.10 -6.17
N LEU A 592 20.01 -6.87 -6.66
CA LEU A 592 20.44 -6.58 -8.03
C LEU A 592 21.88 -7.05 -8.26
N ALA A 593 22.79 -6.81 -7.32
CA ALA A 593 24.18 -7.23 -7.45
C ALA A 593 24.32 -8.76 -7.55
N ASP A 594 23.53 -9.51 -6.76
CA ASP A 594 23.50 -10.97 -6.79
C ASP A 594 22.96 -11.50 -8.12
N ILE A 595 21.90 -10.90 -8.64
CA ILE A 595 21.35 -11.22 -9.97
C ILE A 595 22.39 -10.94 -11.05
N LEU A 596 22.97 -9.73 -11.09
CA LEU A 596 23.96 -9.39 -12.11
C LEU A 596 25.20 -10.28 -12.06
N ALA A 597 25.57 -10.81 -10.89
CA ALA A 597 26.65 -11.76 -10.72
C ALA A 597 26.25 -13.23 -11.03
N GLY A 598 24.97 -13.53 -11.22
CA GLY A 598 24.46 -14.88 -11.45
C GLY A 598 24.39 -15.76 -10.20
N GLU A 599 24.46 -15.15 -9.01
CA GLU A 599 24.27 -15.86 -7.74
C GLU A 599 22.78 -16.11 -7.47
N VAL A 600 21.92 -15.24 -7.98
CA VAL A 600 20.47 -15.37 -7.98
C VAL A 600 19.99 -15.41 -9.44
N ASN A 601 19.09 -16.34 -9.75
CA ASN A 601 18.46 -16.44 -11.06
C ASN A 601 17.21 -15.56 -11.07
N PRO A 602 17.08 -14.58 -11.99
CA PRO A 602 15.91 -13.70 -12.01
C PRO A 602 14.62 -14.48 -12.25
N SER A 603 13.61 -14.25 -11.42
CA SER A 603 12.30 -14.92 -11.48
C SER A 603 11.12 -13.96 -11.62
N GLY A 604 11.30 -12.67 -11.32
CA GLY A 604 10.25 -11.67 -11.36
C GLY A 604 9.52 -11.60 -12.69
N LYS A 605 8.22 -11.24 -12.64
CA LYS A 605 7.34 -11.07 -13.80
C LYS A 605 6.63 -9.72 -13.71
N LEU A 606 6.45 -9.04 -14.84
CA LEU A 606 5.74 -7.77 -14.88
C LEU A 606 4.28 -7.93 -14.38
N PRO A 607 3.86 -7.24 -13.33
CA PRO A 607 2.48 -7.26 -12.87
C PRO A 607 1.59 -6.24 -13.62
N TYR A 608 2.09 -5.70 -14.71
CA TYR A 608 1.42 -4.76 -15.60
C TYR A 608 1.94 -4.89 -17.02
N THR A 609 1.14 -4.42 -17.97
CA THR A 609 1.57 -4.22 -19.35
C THR A 609 2.46 -2.99 -19.44
N TYR A 610 3.69 -3.13 -19.89
CA TYR A 610 4.64 -2.03 -20.04
C TYR A 610 4.36 -1.25 -21.34
N PRO A 611 3.97 0.03 -21.31
CA PRO A 611 3.57 0.77 -22.49
C PRO A 611 4.79 1.15 -23.34
N LYS A 612 4.62 1.08 -24.67
CA LYS A 612 5.61 1.54 -25.64
C LYS A 612 5.41 2.99 -26.06
N PHE A 613 4.16 3.46 -26.02
CA PHE A 613 3.74 4.79 -26.41
C PHE A 613 2.76 5.37 -25.41
N GLU A 614 2.76 6.68 -25.22
CA GLU A 614 1.82 7.37 -24.32
C GLU A 614 0.35 7.21 -24.71
N GLN A 615 0.10 7.12 -26.03
CA GLN A 615 -1.25 6.91 -26.56
C GLN A 615 -1.67 5.42 -26.57
N GLY A 616 -0.79 4.52 -26.15
CA GLY A 616 -1.00 3.07 -26.17
C GLY A 616 -1.09 2.46 -24.76
N LEU A 617 -1.77 3.14 -23.84
CA LEU A 617 -2.05 2.58 -22.51
C LEU A 617 -3.14 1.53 -22.62
N ILE A 618 -2.73 0.28 -22.73
CA ILE A 618 -3.61 -0.87 -22.87
C ILE A 618 -3.22 -1.93 -21.84
N THR A 619 -4.20 -2.59 -21.26
CA THR A 619 -3.98 -3.70 -20.32
C THR A 619 -4.09 -5.04 -21.03
N TYR A 620 -3.60 -6.13 -20.44
CA TYR A 620 -3.60 -7.45 -21.06
C TYR A 620 -5.02 -7.98 -21.36
N ASP A 621 -6.01 -7.57 -20.55
CA ASP A 621 -7.42 -7.97 -20.67
C ASP A 621 -8.26 -7.01 -21.53
N HIS A 622 -7.60 -6.31 -22.46
CA HIS A 622 -8.28 -5.40 -23.38
C HIS A 622 -9.25 -6.13 -24.30
N LYS A 623 -10.29 -5.43 -24.74
CA LYS A 623 -11.22 -5.97 -25.74
C LYS A 623 -10.52 -6.05 -27.10
N PRO A 624 -10.74 -7.11 -27.91
CA PRO A 624 -10.09 -7.26 -29.23
C PRO A 624 -10.23 -6.01 -30.11
N CYS A 625 -11.37 -5.32 -30.05
CA CYS A 625 -11.62 -4.10 -30.84
C CYS A 625 -10.85 -2.86 -30.34
N GLN A 626 -10.18 -2.90 -29.19
CA GLN A 626 -9.30 -1.82 -28.75
C GLN A 626 -7.96 -1.83 -29.47
N ASN A 627 -7.63 -2.93 -30.12
CA ASN A 627 -6.40 -3.12 -30.85
C ASN A 627 -6.73 -3.22 -32.33
N ILE A 628 -6.67 -2.09 -33.00
CA ILE A 628 -7.01 -1.94 -34.44
C ILE A 628 -5.77 -1.49 -35.18
N ASP A 629 -5.37 -2.22 -36.21
CA ASP A 629 -4.45 -1.73 -37.24
C ASP A 629 -5.22 -1.34 -38.48
N GLN A 630 -4.86 -0.21 -39.07
CA GLN A 630 -5.51 0.33 -40.23
C GLN A 630 -4.64 0.06 -41.47
N LYS A 631 -5.10 -0.83 -42.32
CA LYS A 631 -4.64 -0.85 -43.69
C LYS A 631 -5.42 0.16 -44.50
N MET A 632 -4.75 0.83 -45.47
CA MET A 632 -5.36 1.82 -46.35
C MET A 632 -6.72 1.36 -46.94
N GLU A 633 -7.62 2.31 -47.27
CA GLU A 633 -8.85 2.05 -47.98
C GLU A 633 -9.99 1.36 -47.18
N GLY A 634 -10.08 1.62 -45.87
CA GLY A 634 -11.22 1.16 -45.07
C GLY A 634 -11.18 -0.32 -44.67
N VAL A 635 -10.05 -0.97 -44.83
CA VAL A 635 -9.80 -2.32 -44.29
C VAL A 635 -9.19 -2.22 -42.92
N TYR A 636 -9.88 -2.76 -41.92
CA TYR A 636 -9.46 -2.76 -40.54
C TYR A 636 -9.03 -4.16 -40.12
N ASP A 637 -7.87 -4.25 -39.44
CA ASP A 637 -7.39 -5.49 -38.84
C ASP A 637 -7.67 -5.45 -37.33
N TYR A 638 -8.74 -6.12 -36.92
CA TYR A 638 -9.10 -6.26 -35.50
C TYR A 638 -8.31 -7.36 -34.79
N GLY A 639 -7.43 -8.06 -35.47
CA GLY A 639 -6.52 -9.06 -34.93
C GLY A 639 -5.07 -8.56 -34.85
N ALA A 640 -4.85 -7.25 -35.05
CA ALA A 640 -3.52 -6.66 -34.93
C ALA A 640 -2.90 -6.91 -33.58
N GLU A 641 -1.59 -7.13 -33.53
CA GLU A 641 -0.85 -7.26 -32.29
C GLU A 641 -0.80 -5.92 -31.51
N THR A 642 -0.94 -6.00 -30.20
CA THR A 642 -0.77 -4.83 -29.34
C THR A 642 0.66 -4.31 -29.38
N SER A 643 0.82 -3.03 -29.67
CA SER A 643 2.14 -2.38 -29.66
C SER A 643 2.52 -1.96 -28.23
N VAL A 644 2.91 -2.95 -27.42
CA VAL A 644 3.43 -2.74 -26.07
C VAL A 644 4.95 -2.90 -26.02
N GLN A 645 5.62 -2.36 -25.01
CA GLN A 645 7.05 -2.59 -24.81
C GLN A 645 7.30 -4.01 -24.32
N TYR A 646 6.57 -4.40 -23.27
CA TYR A 646 6.54 -5.76 -22.72
C TYR A 646 5.13 -6.10 -22.25
N PRO A 647 4.63 -7.31 -22.48
CA PRO A 647 3.29 -7.71 -22.01
C PRO A 647 3.27 -8.00 -20.50
N PHE A 648 2.07 -7.97 -19.91
CA PHE A 648 1.83 -8.50 -18.57
C PHE A 648 2.37 -9.92 -18.42
N GLY A 649 2.96 -10.23 -17.27
CA GLY A 649 3.55 -11.54 -16.99
C GLY A 649 4.91 -11.79 -17.65
N PHE A 650 5.43 -10.82 -18.41
CA PHE A 650 6.73 -10.97 -19.06
C PHE A 650 7.88 -10.88 -18.05
N GLY A 651 8.87 -11.74 -18.24
CA GLY A 651 10.11 -11.77 -17.48
C GLY A 651 10.95 -12.95 -17.91
N LEU A 652 12.24 -12.72 -18.12
CA LEU A 652 13.23 -13.72 -18.51
C LEU A 652 13.89 -14.35 -17.29
N SER A 653 14.56 -15.47 -17.53
CA SER A 653 15.41 -16.18 -16.58
C SER A 653 16.75 -16.50 -17.24
N TYR A 654 17.78 -16.81 -16.49
CA TYR A 654 19.03 -17.37 -17.03
C TYR A 654 18.85 -18.80 -17.50
N THR A 655 17.77 -19.46 -17.07
CA THR A 655 17.36 -20.78 -17.51
C THR A 655 16.21 -20.72 -18.50
N THR A 656 16.02 -21.74 -19.29
CA THR A 656 14.92 -21.88 -20.24
C THR A 656 14.00 -23.01 -19.82
N PHE A 657 12.71 -22.90 -20.19
CA PHE A 657 11.69 -23.89 -19.88
C PHE A 657 11.08 -24.40 -21.18
N GLU A 658 10.86 -25.72 -21.27
CA GLU A 658 10.13 -26.36 -22.37
C GLU A 658 8.83 -26.96 -21.81
N TYR A 659 7.70 -26.53 -22.37
CA TYR A 659 6.38 -27.02 -21.99
C TYR A 659 5.96 -28.06 -23.01
N ALA A 660 5.65 -29.27 -22.53
CA ALA A 660 5.25 -30.39 -23.40
C ALA A 660 4.15 -31.22 -22.70
N ASN A 661 3.47 -32.07 -23.53
CA ASN A 661 2.51 -33.07 -23.04
C ASN A 661 1.35 -32.49 -22.21
N LEU A 662 0.78 -31.36 -22.65
CA LEU A 662 -0.44 -30.84 -22.04
C LEU A 662 -1.54 -31.92 -22.11
N THR A 663 -2.06 -32.30 -20.92
CA THR A 663 -3.15 -33.27 -20.80
C THR A 663 -4.23 -32.70 -19.91
N ILE A 664 -5.47 -33.12 -20.13
CA ILE A 664 -6.58 -32.85 -19.24
C ILE A 664 -7.21 -34.17 -18.81
N ASP A 665 -7.71 -34.25 -17.60
CA ASP A 665 -8.25 -35.45 -16.99
C ASP A 665 -9.55 -35.94 -17.68
N ARG A 666 -10.26 -35.05 -18.39
CA ARG A 666 -11.52 -35.34 -19.08
C ARG A 666 -11.71 -34.51 -20.35
N LYS A 667 -12.46 -35.05 -21.30
CA LYS A 667 -12.74 -34.40 -22.61
C LYS A 667 -14.03 -33.56 -22.61
N SER A 668 -14.92 -33.78 -21.65
CA SER A 668 -16.17 -33.03 -21.49
C SER A 668 -16.43 -32.78 -20.03
N PHE A 669 -16.95 -31.62 -19.71
CA PHE A 669 -17.18 -31.16 -18.33
C PHE A 669 -18.41 -30.25 -18.30
N VAL A 670 -19.02 -30.13 -17.12
CA VAL A 670 -20.08 -29.17 -16.80
C VAL A 670 -19.50 -28.03 -15.95
N PRO A 671 -20.20 -26.91 -15.80
CA PRO A 671 -19.67 -25.73 -15.06
C PRO A 671 -19.20 -26.02 -13.63
N GLU A 672 -19.75 -27.04 -13.00
CA GLU A 672 -19.46 -27.45 -11.61
C GLU A 672 -18.26 -28.39 -11.49
N ASP A 673 -17.74 -28.89 -12.61
CA ASP A 673 -16.59 -29.80 -12.62
C ASP A 673 -15.27 -29.06 -12.33
N THR A 674 -14.39 -29.70 -11.56
CA THR A 674 -12.97 -29.32 -11.49
C THR A 674 -12.20 -30.05 -12.58
N ILE A 675 -11.40 -29.34 -13.36
CA ILE A 675 -10.51 -29.87 -14.39
C ILE A 675 -9.09 -29.86 -13.83
N THR A 676 -8.40 -30.98 -13.97
CA THR A 676 -7.01 -31.12 -13.50
C THR A 676 -6.06 -31.36 -14.68
#